data_33a71d7529baa19de501e79b77444344
#
_entry.id   33a71d7529baa19de501e79b77444344
#
_cell.length_a   1.000
_cell.length_b   1.000
_cell.length_c   1.000
_cell.angle_alpha   90.00
_cell.angle_beta   90.00
_cell.angle_gamma   90.00
#
_symmetry.space_group_name_H-M   'P 1'
#
loop_
_entity.id
_entity.type
_entity.pdbx_description
1 polymer ?
#
loop_
_entity_poly.entity_id
_entity_poly.type
_entity_poly.pdbx_seq_one_letter_code
_entity_poly.pdbx_strand_id
1 'polypeptide(L)'
;MDFNQAQMTALEHRDGPMMVLAGPGSGKTTVITHRIKRLLEAGVDPSGILVITFTKAAATEMKERFLRLAREEDENRKQAEQGAKCAQRTGGSRTGAEKPFFGTADPGPRRREACGTSLEAAGSRVSFGTFHSVFYHILKWAYRFPAGNVISGEEKRQYFKKFLDESEMEVEDEAEFISSIINEISYVKGERLDLKYYYSQNCPEEWFKKLYDGYDEILKTTGKIDFDDMLVMCHELFTERKDILAAWQKKFKYILVDEFQDINLLQYQVVRMLALPENNLFIVGDDDQSIYRFRGAKPEIMLGFEKDFPGTKRVLLGTNYRSTKEIVETSLRLIEHNKVRFEKKLEPFRGSGRPVDFRVFDNPGHEMDTVAQSIRAYHDAGYQWSEIAVLFRTGANSGLMAERLMGYNIPFKLRDVIPNLYSHWIAKDLFAYMEIAAGSRKRSDFYRIMNRPNRYFSRDAFDTPIVSFDRLKSFYQDRDWMEERICDLEADLRAMAPLKPVAAVNYIRKAIGYDDYLRSYAEFRRMKPEELFETADKLAESAAEFATFVEWKEHAARYEEELKKQNQEEREETKDRVTLSTMHSAKGLEYPVVFVVDANEGIVPHHKAGLPADIEEERRLFYVALTRAKDRLHVAAVKERYHRKTDVSRFVEEAGL
;
A
#
# COMPACT_ATOMS: atom_id res chain seq x y z
N MET A 1 25.20 11.14 18.22
CA MET A 1 24.56 9.80 18.16
C MET A 1 25.64 8.76 18.27
N ASP A 2 25.50 7.83 19.21
CA ASP A 2 26.43 6.72 19.32
C ASP A 2 25.86 5.57 18.49
N PHE A 3 26.61 5.17 17.46
CA PHE A 3 26.27 4.02 16.61
C PHE A 3 26.74 2.73 17.26
N ASN A 4 25.93 1.68 17.17
CA ASN A 4 26.38 0.35 17.58
C ASN A 4 27.37 -0.24 16.54
N GLN A 5 28.05 -1.33 16.91
CA GLN A 5 29.09 -1.94 16.10
C GLN A 5 28.61 -2.33 14.69
N ALA A 6 27.39 -2.85 14.55
CA ALA A 6 26.82 -3.23 13.26
C ALA A 6 26.57 -1.99 12.37
N GLN A 7 26.01 -0.94 12.95
CA GLN A 7 25.82 0.34 12.25
C GLN A 7 27.17 0.94 11.82
N MET A 8 28.17 0.94 12.71
CA MET A 8 29.52 1.39 12.35
C MET A 8 30.13 0.60 11.18
N THR A 9 30.02 -0.73 11.20
CA THR A 9 30.49 -1.59 10.10
C THR A 9 29.83 -1.21 8.77
N ALA A 10 28.51 -0.93 8.78
CA ALA A 10 27.78 -0.49 7.58
C ALA A 10 28.25 0.91 7.11
N LEU A 11 28.52 1.83 8.02
CA LEU A 11 28.96 3.19 7.71
C LEU A 11 30.41 3.26 7.17
N GLU A 12 31.28 2.43 7.69
CA GLU A 12 32.71 2.38 7.33
C GLU A 12 32.99 1.60 6.04
N HIS A 13 32.03 0.78 5.57
CA HIS A 13 32.15 0.10 4.32
C HIS A 13 32.32 1.10 3.17
N ARG A 14 33.35 0.97 2.33
CA ARG A 14 33.63 1.92 1.26
C ARG A 14 33.27 1.36 -0.11
N ASP A 15 33.96 0.39 -0.58
CA ASP A 15 33.86 -0.11 -1.95
C ASP A 15 33.36 -1.56 -2.00
N GLY A 16 32.73 -1.91 -3.12
CA GLY A 16 32.14 -3.22 -3.34
C GLY A 16 30.70 -3.36 -2.84
N PRO A 17 30.10 -4.53 -3.07
CA PRO A 17 28.71 -4.76 -2.70
C PRO A 17 28.54 -4.98 -1.20
N MET A 18 27.47 -4.40 -0.66
CA MET A 18 27.11 -4.56 0.75
C MET A 18 25.61 -4.76 0.90
N MET A 19 25.24 -5.73 1.71
CA MET A 19 23.86 -6.00 2.11
C MET A 19 23.69 -5.71 3.60
N VAL A 20 22.77 -4.79 3.92
CA VAL A 20 22.36 -4.47 5.29
C VAL A 20 20.98 -5.09 5.53
N LEU A 21 20.97 -6.18 6.28
CA LEU A 21 19.74 -6.76 6.80
C LEU A 21 19.30 -5.94 8.00
N ALA A 22 18.08 -5.45 7.98
CA ALA A 22 17.67 -4.45 8.96
C ALA A 22 16.25 -4.73 9.45
N GLY A 23 16.11 -5.19 10.68
CA GLY A 23 14.80 -5.38 11.30
C GLY A 23 14.00 -4.08 11.43
N PRO A 24 12.70 -4.16 11.82
CA PRO A 24 11.88 -3.00 12.10
C PRO A 24 12.54 -2.13 13.18
N GLY A 25 12.49 -0.81 13.00
CA GLY A 25 13.00 0.12 14.01
C GLY A 25 14.51 0.07 14.27
N SER A 26 15.32 -0.55 13.38
CA SER A 26 16.78 -0.69 13.55
C SER A 26 17.60 0.51 13.06
N GLY A 27 16.96 1.55 12.53
CA GLY A 27 17.63 2.75 12.05
C GLY A 27 18.13 2.70 10.61
N LYS A 28 17.46 1.94 9.71
CA LYS A 28 17.78 1.84 8.27
C LYS A 28 18.09 3.19 7.63
N THR A 29 17.17 4.14 7.70
CA THR A 29 17.32 5.47 7.10
C THR A 29 18.48 6.25 7.70
N THR A 30 18.74 6.09 9.01
CA THR A 30 19.88 6.71 9.69
C THR A 30 21.20 6.18 9.13
N VAL A 31 21.31 4.88 8.91
CA VAL A 31 22.51 4.27 8.32
C VAL A 31 22.74 4.80 6.90
N ILE A 32 21.69 4.86 6.05
CA ILE A 32 21.83 5.37 4.68
C ILE A 32 22.30 6.84 4.69
N THR A 33 21.66 7.71 5.48
CA THR A 33 22.00 9.15 5.52
C THR A 33 23.43 9.41 6.03
N HIS A 34 23.86 8.68 7.05
CA HIS A 34 25.24 8.82 7.56
C HIS A 34 26.27 8.16 6.62
N ARG A 35 25.90 7.12 5.88
CA ARG A 35 26.77 6.57 4.84
C ARG A 35 27.02 7.57 3.73
N ILE A 36 25.99 8.28 3.26
CA ILE A 36 26.17 9.37 2.28
C ILE A 36 27.18 10.39 2.81
N LYS A 37 27.00 10.83 4.08
CA LYS A 37 27.93 11.73 4.74
C LYS A 37 29.37 11.19 4.69
N ARG A 38 29.59 9.90 5.07
CA ARG A 38 30.93 9.27 5.05
C ARG A 38 31.54 9.22 3.66
N LEU A 39 30.74 8.94 2.62
CA LEU A 39 31.21 8.96 1.23
C LEU A 39 31.69 10.36 0.80
N LEU A 40 30.93 11.40 1.17
CA LEU A 40 31.31 12.80 0.89
C LEU A 40 32.57 13.21 1.66
N GLU A 41 32.69 12.85 2.93
CA GLU A 41 33.89 13.09 3.75
C GLU A 41 35.11 12.36 3.19
N ALA A 42 34.92 11.20 2.57
CA ALA A 42 35.98 10.46 1.87
C ALA A 42 36.34 11.04 0.49
N GLY A 43 35.72 12.15 0.08
CA GLY A 43 36.01 12.86 -1.16
C GLY A 43 35.33 12.29 -2.39
N VAL A 44 34.25 11.50 -2.23
CA VAL A 44 33.44 11.02 -3.36
C VAL A 44 32.67 12.21 -3.96
N ASP A 45 32.67 12.32 -5.31
CA ASP A 45 31.86 13.37 -5.96
C ASP A 45 30.36 13.16 -5.65
N PRO A 46 29.68 14.15 -5.09
CA PRO A 46 28.26 14.07 -4.77
C PRO A 46 27.38 13.63 -5.94
N SER A 47 27.70 14.09 -7.17
CA SER A 47 26.95 13.73 -8.39
C SER A 47 27.12 12.26 -8.79
N GLY A 48 28.13 11.58 -8.22
CA GLY A 48 28.38 10.14 -8.40
C GLY A 48 27.59 9.25 -7.43
N ILE A 49 26.83 9.82 -6.51
CA ILE A 49 26.03 9.07 -5.53
C ILE A 49 24.57 9.08 -5.97
N LEU A 50 24.01 7.88 -6.13
CA LEU A 50 22.59 7.66 -6.44
C LEU A 50 21.92 6.94 -5.25
N VAL A 51 20.82 7.50 -4.75
CA VAL A 51 20.00 6.93 -3.69
C VAL A 51 18.60 6.64 -4.23
N ILE A 52 18.19 5.39 -4.19
CA ILE A 52 16.92 4.92 -4.70
C ILE A 52 16.05 4.44 -3.54
N THR A 53 14.79 4.88 -3.54
CA THR A 53 13.77 4.44 -2.59
C THR A 53 12.52 3.97 -3.32
N PHE A 54 11.61 3.31 -2.60
CA PHE A 54 10.40 2.75 -3.23
C PHE A 54 9.35 3.84 -3.52
N THR A 55 9.19 4.85 -2.65
CA THR A 55 8.17 5.89 -2.80
C THR A 55 8.77 7.29 -2.91
N LYS A 56 8.03 8.20 -3.59
CA LYS A 56 8.43 9.61 -3.70
C LYS A 56 8.52 10.28 -2.33
N ALA A 57 7.58 9.96 -1.41
CA ALA A 57 7.59 10.49 -0.05
C ALA A 57 8.87 10.08 0.69
N ALA A 58 9.26 8.79 0.65
CA ALA A 58 10.49 8.30 1.27
C ALA A 58 11.74 8.94 0.66
N ALA A 59 11.78 9.16 -0.67
CA ALA A 59 12.91 9.83 -1.32
C ALA A 59 13.03 11.28 -0.86
N THR A 60 11.91 12.00 -0.74
CA THR A 60 11.88 13.39 -0.26
C THR A 60 12.30 13.47 1.20
N GLU A 61 11.70 12.65 2.07
CA GLU A 61 12.04 12.60 3.50
C GLU A 61 13.52 12.27 3.73
N MET A 62 14.05 11.27 3.02
CA MET A 62 15.46 10.88 3.14
C MET A 62 16.39 12.02 2.73
N LYS A 63 16.07 12.73 1.62
CA LYS A 63 16.81 13.90 1.16
C LYS A 63 16.77 15.02 2.22
N GLU A 64 15.60 15.36 2.72
CA GLU A 64 15.45 16.41 3.74
C GLU A 64 16.17 16.06 5.04
N ARG A 65 16.06 14.80 5.47
CA ARG A 65 16.76 14.30 6.67
C ARG A 65 18.27 14.38 6.49
N PHE A 66 18.78 14.02 5.32
CA PHE A 66 20.20 14.15 5.00
C PHE A 66 20.65 15.62 4.99
N LEU A 67 19.90 16.52 4.33
CA LEU A 67 20.25 17.94 4.29
C LEU A 67 20.23 18.60 5.67
N ARG A 68 19.30 18.22 6.55
CA ARG A 68 19.26 18.66 7.94
C ARG A 68 20.51 18.21 8.70
N LEU A 69 20.86 16.92 8.58
CA LEU A 69 22.09 16.39 9.16
C LEU A 69 23.32 17.17 8.68
N ALA A 70 23.39 17.47 7.39
CA ALA A 70 24.50 18.20 6.79
C ALA A 70 24.63 19.63 7.31
N ARG A 71 23.49 20.32 7.52
CA ARG A 71 23.45 21.68 8.14
C ARG A 71 23.96 21.65 9.56
N GLU A 72 23.44 20.77 10.39
CA GLU A 72 23.84 20.61 11.77
C GLU A 72 25.37 20.39 11.91
N GLU A 73 25.93 19.59 11.04
CA GLU A 73 27.37 19.29 10.97
C GLU A 73 28.19 20.53 10.50
N ASP A 74 27.75 21.25 9.49
CA ASP A 74 28.39 22.47 9.00
C ASP A 74 28.34 23.56 10.06
N GLU A 75 27.27 23.68 10.85
CA GLU A 75 27.16 24.61 11.98
C GLU A 75 28.09 24.22 13.11
N ASN A 76 28.14 22.96 13.51
CA ASN A 76 29.04 22.45 14.53
C ASN A 76 30.51 22.70 14.16
N ARG A 77 30.87 22.48 12.88
CA ARG A 77 32.21 22.74 12.36
C ARG A 77 32.59 24.24 12.45
N LYS A 78 31.67 25.13 12.04
CA LYS A 78 31.86 26.57 12.14
C LYS A 78 32.06 27.04 13.60
N GLN A 79 31.28 26.50 14.54
CA GLN A 79 31.39 26.80 15.98
C GLN A 79 32.73 26.29 16.52
N ALA A 80 33.17 25.09 16.16
CA ALA A 80 34.46 24.54 16.57
C ALA A 80 35.63 25.36 16.01
N GLU A 81 35.55 25.82 14.74
CA GLU A 81 36.58 26.70 14.15
C GLU A 81 36.63 28.08 14.80
N GLN A 82 35.47 28.67 15.17
CA GLN A 82 35.38 29.92 15.89
C GLN A 82 35.92 29.78 17.31
N GLY A 83 35.60 28.70 18.02
CA GLY A 83 36.14 28.37 19.33
C GLY A 83 37.66 28.20 19.33
N ALA A 84 38.20 27.49 18.32
CA ALA A 84 39.65 27.35 18.17
C ALA A 84 40.38 28.66 17.87
N LYS A 85 39.77 29.55 17.04
CA LYS A 85 40.30 30.87 16.76
C LYS A 85 40.23 31.77 18.00
N CYS A 86 39.23 31.66 18.86
CA CYS A 86 39.10 32.40 20.11
C CYS A 86 40.14 31.91 21.12
N ALA A 87 40.35 30.61 21.26
CA ALA A 87 41.38 30.02 22.13
C ALA A 87 42.81 30.40 21.72
N GLN A 88 43.09 30.54 20.42
CA GLN A 88 44.38 31.04 19.93
C GLN A 88 44.60 32.55 20.20
N ARG A 89 43.53 33.37 20.27
CA ARG A 89 43.62 34.79 20.58
C ARG A 89 43.82 35.07 22.07
N THR A 90 43.37 34.18 22.94
CA THR A 90 43.52 34.32 24.41
C THR A 90 44.80 33.71 24.95
N GLY A 91 45.55 32.91 24.15
CA GLY A 91 46.83 32.27 24.53
C GLY A 91 48.10 33.04 24.20
N GLY A 92 47.99 34.29 23.77
CA GLY A 92 49.16 35.12 23.40
C GLY A 92 49.71 35.96 24.55
N SER A 93 50.39 35.38 25.50
CA SER A 93 51.48 36.04 26.25
C SER A 93 52.15 35.06 27.23
N ARG A 94 53.33 34.55 26.85
CA ARG A 94 54.49 34.43 27.75
C ARG A 94 55.65 33.67 27.09
N THR A 95 56.70 34.44 26.91
CA THR A 95 58.16 34.14 27.09
C THR A 95 58.80 33.01 26.33
N GLY A 96 59.80 33.43 25.61
CA GLY A 96 60.80 32.65 24.88
C GLY A 96 61.51 31.58 25.65
N ALA A 97 61.88 30.55 24.91
CA ALA A 97 63.08 29.73 25.12
C ALA A 97 63.29 28.88 23.87
N GLU A 98 64.47 29.07 23.33
CA GLU A 98 65.35 28.24 22.54
C GLU A 98 64.90 27.01 21.75
N LYS A 99 65.28 27.01 20.47
CA LYS A 99 65.28 25.85 19.55
C LYS A 99 66.32 24.82 20.00
N PRO A 100 66.04 23.55 19.75
CA PRO A 100 67.07 22.67 19.22
C PRO A 100 66.71 22.18 17.81
N PHE A 101 67.72 22.22 16.99
CA PHE A 101 67.85 21.61 15.68
C PHE A 101 67.86 20.10 15.82
N PHE A 102 67.09 19.37 15.00
CA PHE A 102 67.49 18.14 14.30
C PHE A 102 66.25 17.39 13.73
N GLY A 103 66.41 16.93 12.49
CA GLY A 103 65.68 15.75 11.98
C GLY A 103 64.70 15.98 10.84
N THR A 104 65.20 15.84 9.61
CA THR A 104 64.41 15.67 8.43
C THR A 104 63.58 14.38 8.52
N ALA A 105 62.24 14.51 8.61
CA ALA A 105 61.32 13.40 8.36
C ALA A 105 60.43 13.82 7.20
N ASP A 106 60.35 12.92 6.23
CA ASP A 106 59.60 12.93 4.97
C ASP A 106 58.12 13.33 5.21
N PRO A 107 57.55 14.31 4.50
CA PRO A 107 56.13 14.61 4.61
C PRO A 107 55.36 13.58 3.82
N GLY A 108 54.72 12.66 4.56
CA GLY A 108 53.72 11.76 4.02
C GLY A 108 52.64 12.50 3.20
N PRO A 109 51.87 11.82 2.37
CA PRO A 109 51.07 12.43 1.33
C PRO A 109 50.11 13.49 1.90
N ARG A 110 50.29 14.73 1.45
CA ARG A 110 49.42 15.86 1.76
C ARG A 110 47.99 15.49 1.49
N ARG A 111 47.15 15.41 2.55
CA ARG A 111 45.70 15.51 2.41
C ARG A 111 45.43 16.75 1.56
N ARG A 112 44.95 16.55 0.33
CA ARG A 112 44.35 17.65 -0.44
C ARG A 112 43.23 18.22 0.40
N GLU A 113 43.42 19.45 0.88
CA GLU A 113 42.34 20.27 1.46
C GLU A 113 41.27 20.34 0.37
N ALA A 114 40.15 19.64 0.58
CA ALA A 114 38.95 19.81 -0.23
C ALA A 114 38.46 21.24 -0.02
N CYS A 115 38.60 22.02 -1.07
CA CYS A 115 38.16 23.41 -1.14
C CYS A 115 36.71 23.54 -0.62
N GLY A 116 36.52 24.31 0.38
CA GLY A 116 35.44 25.09 1.01
C GLY A 116 33.96 24.88 0.64
N THR A 117 33.53 23.78 0.10
CA THR A 117 32.11 23.53 -0.15
C THR A 117 31.49 22.94 1.12
N SER A 118 30.43 23.56 1.64
CA SER A 118 29.70 23.01 2.78
C SER A 118 29.14 21.63 2.49
N LEU A 119 28.97 20.78 3.51
CA LEU A 119 28.41 19.44 3.37
C LEU A 119 26.98 19.51 2.83
N GLU A 120 26.23 20.55 3.20
CA GLU A 120 24.88 20.84 2.67
C GLU A 120 24.92 21.12 1.16
N ALA A 121 25.81 21.97 0.68
CA ALA A 121 25.95 22.29 -0.73
C ALA A 121 26.41 21.08 -1.55
N ALA A 122 27.30 20.25 -1.00
CA ALA A 122 27.69 18.98 -1.59
C ALA A 122 26.49 18.02 -1.64
N GLY A 123 25.73 17.90 -0.55
CA GLY A 123 24.59 17.01 -0.43
C GLY A 123 23.44 17.35 -1.39
N SER A 124 23.27 18.62 -1.74
CA SER A 124 22.24 19.04 -2.72
C SER A 124 22.47 18.47 -4.12
N ARG A 125 23.69 18.03 -4.43
CA ARG A 125 24.11 17.42 -5.71
C ARG A 125 23.96 15.88 -5.73
N VAL A 126 23.68 15.25 -4.58
CA VAL A 126 23.39 13.82 -4.49
C VAL A 126 22.07 13.54 -5.17
N SER A 127 22.00 12.49 -5.99
CA SER A 127 20.78 12.09 -6.70
C SER A 127 19.89 11.23 -5.80
N PHE A 128 18.72 11.74 -5.41
CA PHE A 128 17.67 11.01 -4.70
C PHE A 128 16.48 10.81 -5.61
N GLY A 129 15.91 9.60 -5.63
CA GLY A 129 14.72 9.33 -6.42
C GLY A 129 14.09 7.97 -6.18
N THR A 130 12.96 7.73 -6.83
CA THR A 130 12.37 6.39 -6.96
C THR A 130 12.93 5.71 -8.21
N PHE A 131 12.78 4.37 -8.32
CA PHE A 131 13.15 3.64 -9.53
C PHE A 131 12.59 4.30 -10.79
N HIS A 132 11.29 4.56 -10.82
CA HIS A 132 10.62 5.20 -11.97
C HIS A 132 11.18 6.59 -12.27
N SER A 133 11.44 7.42 -11.26
CA SER A 133 11.98 8.77 -11.49
C SER A 133 13.39 8.74 -12.06
N VAL A 134 14.24 7.82 -11.60
CA VAL A 134 15.59 7.64 -12.09
C VAL A 134 15.58 7.09 -13.53
N PHE A 135 14.78 6.04 -13.77
CA PHE A 135 14.69 5.42 -15.09
C PHE A 135 14.05 6.38 -16.11
N TYR A 136 13.01 7.09 -15.74
CA TYR A 136 12.45 8.14 -16.60
C TYR A 136 13.46 9.24 -16.95
N HIS A 137 14.30 9.64 -15.98
CA HIS A 137 15.36 10.62 -16.26
C HIS A 137 16.38 10.07 -17.29
N ILE A 138 16.76 8.79 -17.20
CA ILE A 138 17.63 8.12 -18.17
C ILE A 138 16.96 8.09 -19.55
N LEU A 139 15.71 7.66 -19.63
CA LEU A 139 14.94 7.59 -20.87
C LEU A 139 14.75 8.95 -21.50
N LYS A 140 14.41 9.97 -20.70
CA LYS A 140 14.26 11.35 -21.18
C LYS A 140 15.52 11.89 -21.78
N TRP A 141 16.68 11.57 -21.20
CA TRP A 141 17.97 11.95 -21.76
C TRP A 141 18.26 11.21 -23.07
N ALA A 142 17.95 9.92 -23.16
CA ALA A 142 18.24 9.10 -24.34
C ALA A 142 17.30 9.39 -25.52
N TYR A 143 15.99 9.46 -25.26
CA TYR A 143 14.94 9.58 -26.28
C TYR A 143 14.43 11.02 -26.48
N ARG A 144 14.87 11.98 -25.63
CA ARG A 144 14.44 13.39 -25.66
C ARG A 144 12.91 13.56 -25.57
N PHE A 145 12.27 12.79 -24.73
CA PHE A 145 10.82 12.85 -24.54
C PHE A 145 10.33 14.27 -24.24
N PRO A 146 9.24 14.69 -24.85
CA PRO A 146 8.60 15.97 -24.54
C PRO A 146 8.03 15.98 -23.12
N ALA A 147 7.73 17.15 -22.58
CA ALA A 147 7.02 17.25 -21.32
C ALA A 147 5.59 16.68 -21.50
N GLY A 148 5.14 15.90 -20.47
CA GLY A 148 3.79 15.32 -20.48
C GLY A 148 3.62 14.03 -21.28
N ASN A 149 4.73 13.37 -21.68
CA ASN A 149 4.65 12.09 -22.38
C ASN A 149 4.31 10.87 -21.48
N VAL A 150 4.12 11.10 -20.18
CA VAL A 150 3.66 10.03 -19.25
C VAL A 150 2.15 10.09 -19.19
N ILE A 151 1.50 8.95 -19.47
CA ILE A 151 0.04 8.85 -19.39
C ILE A 151 -0.40 9.00 -17.92
N SER A 152 -1.40 9.85 -17.68
CA SER A 152 -1.98 9.99 -16.34
C SER A 152 -2.91 8.82 -16.02
N GLY A 153 -3.14 8.56 -14.71
CA GLY A 153 -4.09 7.53 -14.29
C GLY A 153 -5.52 7.82 -14.75
N GLU A 154 -5.88 9.09 -14.92
CA GLU A 154 -7.18 9.48 -15.43
C GLU A 154 -7.32 9.19 -16.92
N GLU A 155 -6.33 9.57 -17.76
CA GLU A 155 -6.33 9.24 -19.19
C GLU A 155 -6.35 7.72 -19.41
N LYS A 156 -5.60 6.97 -18.59
CA LYS A 156 -5.60 5.50 -18.64
C LYS A 156 -7.01 4.94 -18.36
N ARG A 157 -7.69 5.43 -17.31
CA ARG A 157 -9.08 5.04 -17.02
C ARG A 157 -10.07 5.42 -18.12
N GLN A 158 -9.97 6.63 -18.66
CA GLN A 158 -10.85 7.11 -19.75
C GLN A 158 -10.72 6.25 -21.00
N TYR A 159 -9.51 5.80 -21.32
CA TYR A 159 -9.30 4.89 -22.43
C TYR A 159 -10.06 3.58 -22.24
N PHE A 160 -9.88 2.92 -21.07
CA PHE A 160 -10.56 1.66 -20.80
C PHE A 160 -12.07 1.82 -20.69
N LYS A 161 -12.54 2.95 -20.17
CA LYS A 161 -13.96 3.28 -20.16
C LYS A 161 -14.54 3.41 -21.57
N LYS A 162 -13.87 4.16 -22.43
CA LYS A 162 -14.28 4.29 -23.83
C LYS A 162 -14.34 2.94 -24.55
N PHE A 163 -13.35 2.07 -24.30
CA PHE A 163 -13.35 0.72 -24.85
C PHE A 163 -14.55 -0.10 -24.37
N LEU A 164 -14.93 0.01 -23.08
CA LEU A 164 -16.13 -0.68 -22.55
C LEU A 164 -17.41 -0.13 -23.17
N ASP A 165 -17.53 1.19 -23.32
CA ASP A 165 -18.69 1.84 -23.93
C ASP A 165 -18.90 1.44 -25.41
N GLU A 166 -17.80 1.16 -26.11
CA GLU A 166 -17.79 0.72 -27.52
C GLU A 166 -17.93 -0.81 -27.68
N SER A 167 -17.82 -1.56 -26.57
CA SER A 167 -17.89 -3.01 -26.55
C SER A 167 -19.27 -3.52 -26.12
N GLU A 168 -19.61 -4.74 -26.51
CA GLU A 168 -20.81 -5.44 -26.03
C GLU A 168 -20.65 -6.05 -24.62
N MET A 169 -19.56 -5.73 -23.93
CA MET A 169 -19.27 -6.28 -22.61
C MET A 169 -20.06 -5.55 -21.52
N GLU A 170 -21.04 -6.22 -20.93
CA GLU A 170 -21.76 -5.72 -19.78
C GLU A 170 -20.93 -5.90 -18.49
N VAL A 171 -20.58 -4.80 -17.82
CA VAL A 171 -19.83 -4.77 -16.58
C VAL A 171 -20.61 -3.97 -15.54
N GLU A 172 -20.87 -4.56 -14.38
CA GLU A 172 -21.67 -3.91 -13.32
C GLU A 172 -20.90 -2.82 -12.55
N ASP A 173 -19.63 -3.06 -12.30
CA ASP A 173 -18.70 -2.07 -11.73
C ASP A 173 -17.57 -1.80 -12.71
N GLU A 174 -17.77 -0.78 -13.55
CA GLU A 174 -16.78 -0.34 -14.52
C GLU A 174 -15.46 0.08 -13.86
N ALA A 175 -15.54 0.75 -12.71
CA ALA A 175 -14.35 1.30 -12.05
C ALA A 175 -13.48 0.18 -11.46
N GLU A 176 -14.11 -0.81 -10.83
CA GLU A 176 -13.42 -1.99 -10.30
C GLU A 176 -12.82 -2.84 -11.42
N PHE A 177 -13.59 -3.07 -12.48
CA PHE A 177 -13.13 -3.81 -13.65
C PHE A 177 -11.92 -3.15 -14.30
N ILE A 178 -12.01 -1.85 -14.60
CA ILE A 178 -10.90 -1.08 -15.19
C ILE A 178 -9.66 -1.15 -14.30
N SER A 179 -9.83 -1.02 -12.99
CA SER A 179 -8.71 -1.14 -12.04
C SER A 179 -8.07 -2.52 -12.07
N SER A 180 -8.87 -3.58 -12.13
CA SER A 180 -8.41 -4.97 -12.21
C SER A 180 -7.63 -5.24 -13.50
N ILE A 181 -8.14 -4.77 -14.65
CA ILE A 181 -7.47 -4.90 -15.95
C ILE A 181 -6.17 -4.10 -15.98
N ILE A 182 -6.15 -2.88 -15.45
CA ILE A 182 -4.93 -2.06 -15.36
C ILE A 182 -3.85 -2.78 -14.55
N ASN A 183 -4.21 -3.36 -13.41
CA ASN A 183 -3.28 -4.10 -12.56
C ASN A 183 -2.77 -5.37 -13.27
N GLU A 184 -3.63 -6.05 -13.98
CA GLU A 184 -3.27 -7.27 -14.74
C GLU A 184 -2.33 -6.95 -15.89
N ILE A 185 -2.56 -5.86 -16.64
CA ILE A 185 -1.65 -5.37 -17.69
C ILE A 185 -0.29 -5.01 -17.09
N SER A 186 -0.26 -4.32 -15.95
CA SER A 186 0.99 -3.99 -15.25
C SER A 186 1.75 -5.24 -14.83
N TYR A 187 1.05 -6.27 -14.36
CA TYR A 187 1.67 -7.56 -14.02
C TYR A 187 2.29 -8.24 -15.25
N VAL A 188 1.54 -8.32 -16.36
CA VAL A 188 2.03 -8.92 -17.62
C VAL A 188 3.26 -8.19 -18.15
N LYS A 189 3.24 -6.84 -18.18
CA LYS A 189 4.39 -6.02 -18.60
C LYS A 189 5.58 -6.20 -17.65
N GLY A 190 5.35 -6.11 -16.34
CA GLY A 190 6.40 -6.18 -15.31
C GLY A 190 7.12 -7.53 -15.27
N GLU A 191 6.39 -8.63 -15.48
CA GLU A 191 6.94 -9.99 -15.56
C GLU A 191 7.38 -10.38 -16.98
N ARG A 192 7.15 -9.53 -17.99
CA ARG A 192 7.45 -9.78 -19.41
C ARG A 192 6.81 -11.09 -19.91
N LEU A 193 5.55 -11.33 -19.53
CA LEU A 193 4.82 -12.54 -19.92
C LEU A 193 4.40 -12.44 -21.38
N ASP A 194 4.51 -13.56 -22.11
CA ASP A 194 4.01 -13.67 -23.47
C ASP A 194 2.49 -13.80 -23.45
N LEU A 195 1.79 -12.83 -24.01
CA LEU A 195 0.32 -12.81 -24.13
C LEU A 195 -0.26 -14.07 -24.80
N LYS A 196 0.54 -14.73 -25.64
CA LYS A 196 0.11 -15.96 -26.32
C LYS A 196 -0.21 -17.09 -25.32
N TYR A 197 0.47 -17.11 -24.17
CA TYR A 197 0.36 -18.14 -23.14
C TYR A 197 -0.25 -17.61 -21.84
N TYR A 198 -0.75 -16.38 -21.87
CA TYR A 198 -1.33 -15.74 -20.69
C TYR A 198 -2.86 -15.83 -20.72
N TYR A 199 -3.45 -16.25 -19.60
CA TYR A 199 -4.90 -16.35 -19.39
C TYR A 199 -5.32 -15.34 -18.33
N SER A 200 -6.17 -14.40 -18.74
CA SER A 200 -6.70 -13.37 -17.83
C SER A 200 -7.50 -13.98 -16.69
N GLN A 201 -7.36 -13.38 -15.53
CA GLN A 201 -8.10 -13.70 -14.30
C GLN A 201 -9.39 -12.87 -14.15
N ASN A 202 -9.56 -11.82 -14.97
CA ASN A 202 -10.62 -10.82 -14.80
C ASN A 202 -11.64 -10.80 -15.94
N CYS A 203 -11.31 -11.36 -17.10
CA CYS A 203 -12.22 -11.41 -18.24
C CYS A 203 -11.85 -12.55 -19.21
N PRO A 204 -12.70 -12.88 -20.20
CA PRO A 204 -12.34 -13.81 -21.26
C PRO A 204 -11.06 -13.41 -22.00
N GLU A 205 -10.25 -14.38 -22.38
CA GLU A 205 -8.91 -14.20 -22.97
C GLU A 205 -8.91 -13.26 -24.18
N GLU A 206 -9.88 -13.42 -25.08
CA GLU A 206 -9.98 -12.60 -26.30
C GLU A 206 -10.19 -11.11 -25.99
N TRP A 207 -10.97 -10.81 -24.93
CA TRP A 207 -11.20 -9.44 -24.48
C TRP A 207 -9.96 -8.86 -23.84
N PHE A 208 -9.26 -9.63 -23.02
CA PHE A 208 -8.02 -9.17 -22.40
C PHE A 208 -6.96 -8.82 -23.44
N LYS A 209 -6.77 -9.66 -24.44
CA LYS A 209 -5.84 -9.41 -25.55
C LYS A 209 -6.20 -8.14 -26.33
N LYS A 210 -7.49 -7.95 -26.66
CA LYS A 210 -7.96 -6.73 -27.31
C LYS A 210 -7.71 -5.48 -26.46
N LEU A 211 -7.96 -5.54 -25.16
CA LEU A 211 -7.71 -4.44 -24.21
C LEU A 211 -6.22 -4.12 -24.11
N TYR A 212 -5.37 -5.15 -24.03
CA TYR A 212 -3.92 -5.00 -23.94
C TYR A 212 -3.34 -4.39 -25.22
N ASP A 213 -3.64 -4.99 -26.38
CA ASP A 213 -3.13 -4.57 -27.69
C ASP A 213 -3.60 -3.13 -28.03
N GLY A 214 -4.87 -2.85 -27.80
CA GLY A 214 -5.42 -1.52 -28.04
C GLY A 214 -4.84 -0.46 -27.10
N TYR A 215 -4.53 -0.81 -25.85
CA TYR A 215 -3.85 0.08 -24.92
C TYR A 215 -2.39 0.36 -25.36
N ASP A 216 -1.69 -0.66 -25.79
CA ASP A 216 -0.32 -0.54 -26.31
C ASP A 216 -0.26 0.30 -27.60
N GLU A 217 -1.24 0.14 -28.49
CA GLU A 217 -1.38 0.94 -29.72
C GLU A 217 -1.64 2.41 -29.41
N ILE A 218 -2.48 2.71 -28.42
CA ILE A 218 -2.73 4.11 -28.01
C ILE A 218 -1.48 4.76 -27.43
N LEU A 219 -0.72 4.05 -26.60
CA LEU A 219 0.56 4.57 -26.09
C LEU A 219 1.52 4.90 -27.23
N LYS A 220 1.63 4.02 -28.23
CA LYS A 220 2.47 4.22 -29.41
C LYS A 220 1.99 5.39 -30.27
N THR A 221 0.71 5.48 -30.57
CA THR A 221 0.15 6.53 -31.44
C THR A 221 0.18 7.92 -30.79
N THR A 222 0.02 8.00 -29.48
CA THR A 222 0.09 9.26 -28.72
C THR A 222 1.52 9.65 -28.32
N GLY A 223 2.50 8.77 -28.53
CA GLY A 223 3.89 8.97 -28.07
C GLY A 223 4.01 9.01 -26.55
N LYS A 224 3.06 8.40 -25.84
CA LYS A 224 3.07 8.33 -24.38
C LYS A 224 3.62 6.99 -23.89
N ILE A 225 4.11 6.99 -22.66
CA ILE A 225 4.57 5.80 -21.93
C ILE A 225 3.86 5.73 -20.57
N ASP A 226 3.68 4.53 -20.05
CA ASP A 226 3.24 4.34 -18.68
C ASP A 226 4.41 4.03 -17.74
N PHE A 227 4.11 3.79 -16.46
CA PHE A 227 5.15 3.48 -15.47
C PHE A 227 5.81 2.12 -15.73
N ASP A 228 5.07 1.15 -16.26
CA ASP A 228 5.59 -0.19 -16.55
C ASP A 228 6.53 -0.12 -17.77
N ASP A 229 6.16 0.66 -18.79
CA ASP A 229 7.01 0.90 -19.96
C ASP A 229 8.36 1.53 -19.59
N MET A 230 8.40 2.39 -18.56
CA MET A 230 9.67 2.98 -18.11
C MET A 230 10.68 1.91 -17.67
N LEU A 231 10.22 0.84 -17.02
CA LEU A 231 11.08 -0.25 -16.57
C LEU A 231 11.57 -1.08 -17.75
N VAL A 232 10.64 -1.47 -18.64
CA VAL A 232 10.93 -2.27 -19.83
C VAL A 232 11.89 -1.54 -20.76
N MET A 233 11.55 -0.31 -21.14
CA MET A 233 12.36 0.52 -22.05
C MET A 233 13.75 0.83 -21.50
N CYS A 234 13.88 1.06 -20.17
CA CYS A 234 15.19 1.31 -19.57
C CYS A 234 16.06 0.07 -19.60
N HIS A 235 15.49 -1.12 -19.35
CA HIS A 235 16.20 -2.39 -19.47
C HIS A 235 16.63 -2.66 -20.92
N GLU A 236 15.76 -2.44 -21.90
CA GLU A 236 16.06 -2.61 -23.34
C GLU A 236 17.13 -1.62 -23.81
N LEU A 237 17.00 -0.34 -23.43
CA LEU A 237 17.99 0.69 -23.73
C LEU A 237 19.40 0.28 -23.26
N PHE A 238 19.53 -0.21 -22.05
CA PHE A 238 20.83 -0.65 -21.50
C PHE A 238 21.32 -1.98 -22.07
N THR A 239 20.41 -2.79 -22.59
CA THR A 239 20.75 -4.04 -23.27
C THR A 239 21.32 -3.76 -24.66
N GLU A 240 20.71 -2.84 -25.42
CA GLU A 240 21.06 -2.53 -26.81
C GLU A 240 22.15 -1.46 -26.93
N ARG A 241 22.08 -0.41 -26.09
CA ARG A 241 22.97 0.77 -26.18
C ARG A 241 24.00 0.76 -25.03
N LYS A 242 25.04 -0.05 -25.22
CA LYS A 242 26.13 -0.18 -24.24
C LYS A 242 26.92 1.12 -24.03
N ASP A 243 26.94 2.00 -25.03
CA ASP A 243 27.53 3.33 -24.94
C ASP A 243 26.80 4.23 -23.95
N ILE A 244 25.44 4.18 -23.95
CA ILE A 244 24.60 4.91 -23.01
C ILE A 244 24.76 4.31 -21.59
N LEU A 245 24.71 2.99 -21.47
CA LEU A 245 24.96 2.33 -20.19
C LEU A 245 26.32 2.74 -19.59
N ALA A 246 27.39 2.70 -20.38
CA ALA A 246 28.74 3.08 -19.92
C ALA A 246 28.82 4.54 -19.45
N ALA A 247 28.07 5.47 -20.10
CA ALA A 247 27.98 6.86 -19.65
C ALA A 247 27.33 6.99 -18.26
N TRP A 248 26.27 6.25 -17.98
CA TRP A 248 25.58 6.26 -16.70
C TRP A 248 26.37 5.52 -15.60
N GLN A 249 27.05 4.43 -15.91
CA GLN A 249 28.02 3.74 -15.03
C GLN A 249 29.17 4.66 -14.61
N LYS A 250 29.67 5.47 -15.56
CA LYS A 250 30.71 6.48 -15.27
C LYS A 250 30.16 7.58 -14.34
N LYS A 251 28.90 7.96 -14.50
CA LYS A 251 28.25 8.96 -13.67
C LYS A 251 28.01 8.44 -12.24
N PHE A 252 27.30 7.32 -12.09
CA PHE A 252 26.90 6.79 -10.80
C PHE A 252 27.93 5.77 -10.30
N LYS A 253 28.79 6.20 -9.39
CA LYS A 253 29.85 5.37 -8.80
C LYS A 253 29.41 4.60 -7.56
N TYR A 254 28.42 5.14 -6.83
CA TYR A 254 27.86 4.53 -5.63
C TYR A 254 26.33 4.55 -5.74
N ILE A 255 25.73 3.37 -5.63
CA ILE A 255 24.29 3.19 -5.69
C ILE A 255 23.82 2.64 -4.35
N LEU A 256 22.92 3.37 -3.68
CA LEU A 256 22.30 2.99 -2.41
C LEU A 256 20.82 2.73 -2.67
N VAL A 257 20.32 1.57 -2.27
CA VAL A 257 18.92 1.18 -2.46
C VAL A 257 18.29 0.87 -1.11
N ASP A 258 17.24 1.60 -0.77
CA ASP A 258 16.40 1.37 0.42
C ASP A 258 15.21 0.48 0.07
N GLU A 259 14.67 -0.24 1.08
CA GLU A 259 13.56 -1.18 0.95
C GLU A 259 13.77 -2.20 -0.20
N PHE A 260 15.01 -2.73 -0.27
CA PHE A 260 15.43 -3.59 -1.38
C PHE A 260 14.61 -4.88 -1.54
N GLN A 261 13.93 -5.35 -0.48
CA GLN A 261 13.04 -6.51 -0.52
C GLN A 261 11.78 -6.31 -1.37
N ASP A 262 11.44 -5.07 -1.73
CA ASP A 262 10.23 -4.75 -2.48
C ASP A 262 10.46 -4.56 -3.98
N ILE A 263 11.67 -4.77 -4.47
CA ILE A 263 11.99 -4.59 -5.89
C ILE A 263 11.47 -5.75 -6.75
N ASN A 264 11.14 -5.43 -8.00
CA ASN A 264 10.82 -6.42 -9.02
C ASN A 264 12.07 -6.79 -9.85
N LEU A 265 11.91 -7.80 -10.68
CA LEU A 265 13.03 -8.33 -11.48
C LEU A 265 13.64 -7.30 -12.44
N LEU A 266 12.82 -6.50 -13.12
CA LEU A 266 13.29 -5.47 -14.05
C LEU A 266 14.07 -4.37 -13.34
N GLN A 267 13.55 -3.89 -12.20
CA GLN A 267 14.24 -2.91 -11.36
C GLN A 267 15.61 -3.44 -10.92
N TYR A 268 15.67 -4.69 -10.48
CA TYR A 268 16.91 -5.34 -10.11
C TYR A 268 17.91 -5.44 -11.27
N GLN A 269 17.46 -5.90 -12.44
CA GLN A 269 18.31 -6.03 -13.62
C GLN A 269 18.92 -4.70 -14.04
N VAL A 270 18.13 -3.62 -14.08
CA VAL A 270 18.63 -2.29 -14.42
C VAL A 270 19.63 -1.77 -13.39
N VAL A 271 19.36 -1.93 -12.08
CA VAL A 271 20.31 -1.53 -11.02
C VAL A 271 21.59 -2.33 -11.11
N ARG A 272 21.51 -3.65 -11.37
CA ARG A 272 22.68 -4.51 -11.56
C ARG A 272 23.54 -4.05 -12.73
N MET A 273 22.90 -3.71 -13.87
CA MET A 273 23.64 -3.15 -15.02
C MET A 273 24.33 -1.83 -14.66
N LEU A 274 23.66 -0.94 -13.94
CA LEU A 274 24.23 0.35 -13.52
C LEU A 274 25.40 0.20 -12.55
N ALA A 275 25.36 -0.79 -11.65
CA ALA A 275 26.38 -0.99 -10.63
C ALA A 275 27.71 -1.50 -11.19
N LEU A 276 27.68 -2.18 -12.34
CA LEU A 276 28.90 -2.70 -13.01
C LEU A 276 29.76 -1.55 -13.56
N PRO A 277 31.07 -1.74 -13.69
CA PRO A 277 31.86 -2.89 -13.23
C PRO A 277 32.26 -2.78 -11.73
N GLU A 278 32.17 -1.61 -11.11
CA GLU A 278 32.71 -1.36 -9.75
C GLU A 278 31.94 -2.11 -8.66
N ASN A 279 30.63 -2.41 -8.88
CA ASN A 279 29.74 -3.08 -7.95
C ASN A 279 29.60 -2.38 -6.58
N ASN A 280 29.76 -1.05 -6.52
CA ASN A 280 29.55 -0.28 -5.31
C ASN A 280 28.05 -0.14 -5.02
N LEU A 281 27.39 -1.27 -4.81
CA LEU A 281 25.96 -1.40 -4.55
C LEU A 281 25.71 -1.68 -3.06
N PHE A 282 25.09 -0.71 -2.40
CA PHE A 282 24.73 -0.78 -1.00
C PHE A 282 23.23 -0.93 -0.87
N ILE A 283 22.79 -2.12 -0.49
CA ILE A 283 21.35 -2.41 -0.32
C ILE A 283 20.98 -2.47 1.16
N VAL A 284 19.82 -1.92 1.48
CA VAL A 284 19.22 -1.98 2.81
C VAL A 284 17.82 -2.53 2.67
N GLY A 285 17.47 -3.51 3.49
CA GLY A 285 16.13 -4.11 3.44
C GLY A 285 15.84 -5.06 4.59
N ASP A 286 14.58 -5.46 4.65
CA ASP A 286 14.05 -6.46 5.57
C ASP A 286 13.14 -7.44 4.80
N ASP A 287 13.65 -8.61 4.51
CA ASP A 287 12.88 -9.65 3.79
C ASP A 287 11.59 -10.07 4.53
N ASP A 288 11.55 -9.92 5.86
CA ASP A 288 10.35 -10.15 6.66
C ASP A 288 9.28 -9.03 6.49
N GLN A 289 9.62 -7.92 5.84
CA GLN A 289 8.69 -6.84 5.50
C GLN A 289 8.36 -6.78 4.00
N SER A 290 8.69 -7.80 3.20
CA SER A 290 8.30 -7.89 1.79
C SER A 290 6.82 -8.27 1.68
N ILE A 291 5.98 -7.29 1.29
CA ILE A 291 4.52 -7.40 1.25
C ILE A 291 3.91 -6.88 -0.07
N TYR A 292 4.71 -6.70 -1.11
CA TYR A 292 4.28 -6.17 -2.41
C TYR A 292 4.44 -7.18 -3.56
N ARG A 293 4.31 -8.49 -3.27
CA ARG A 293 4.37 -9.54 -4.30
C ARG A 293 3.31 -9.34 -5.38
N PHE A 294 2.12 -8.86 -5.00
CA PHE A 294 1.05 -8.50 -5.94
C PHE A 294 1.42 -7.36 -6.91
N ARG A 295 2.53 -6.63 -6.65
CA ARG A 295 3.16 -5.64 -7.54
C ARG A 295 4.44 -6.15 -8.19
N GLY A 296 4.69 -7.46 -8.15
CA GLY A 296 5.87 -8.09 -8.72
C GLY A 296 7.12 -8.05 -7.83
N ALA A 297 7.02 -7.66 -6.55
CA ALA A 297 8.14 -7.75 -5.62
C ALA A 297 8.56 -9.21 -5.41
N LYS A 298 9.87 -9.45 -5.38
CA LYS A 298 10.45 -10.79 -5.23
C LYS A 298 11.49 -10.79 -4.12
N PRO A 299 11.13 -11.18 -2.88
CA PRO A 299 12.09 -11.28 -1.78
C PRO A 299 13.26 -12.21 -2.09
N GLU A 300 13.08 -13.17 -3.00
CA GLU A 300 14.10 -14.09 -3.49
C GLU A 300 15.29 -13.37 -4.13
N ILE A 301 15.09 -12.16 -4.69
CA ILE A 301 16.17 -11.32 -5.23
C ILE A 301 17.13 -10.92 -4.10
N MET A 302 16.60 -10.50 -2.96
CA MET A 302 17.43 -10.14 -1.81
C MET A 302 18.11 -11.36 -1.21
N LEU A 303 17.41 -12.49 -1.13
CA LEU A 303 17.98 -13.77 -0.65
C LEU A 303 19.09 -14.29 -1.56
N GLY A 304 19.01 -14.04 -2.87
CA GLY A 304 20.01 -14.43 -3.87
C GLY A 304 21.15 -13.43 -4.09
N PHE A 305 21.13 -12.28 -3.42
CA PHE A 305 22.05 -11.17 -3.70
C PHE A 305 23.54 -11.53 -3.60
N GLU A 306 23.93 -12.29 -2.56
CA GLU A 306 25.32 -12.73 -2.37
C GLU A 306 25.83 -13.66 -3.50
N LYS A 307 24.90 -14.39 -4.13
CA LYS A 307 25.21 -15.25 -5.29
C LYS A 307 25.48 -14.39 -6.54
N ASP A 308 24.69 -13.34 -6.74
CA ASP A 308 24.81 -12.45 -7.90
C ASP A 308 25.97 -11.45 -7.76
N PHE A 309 26.34 -11.11 -6.53
CA PHE A 309 27.46 -10.23 -6.19
C PHE A 309 28.45 -10.94 -5.23
N PRO A 310 29.34 -11.79 -5.77
CA PRO A 310 30.34 -12.46 -4.95
C PRO A 310 31.23 -11.46 -4.20
N GLY A 311 31.51 -11.76 -2.94
CA GLY A 311 32.28 -10.85 -2.07
C GLY A 311 31.44 -9.80 -1.34
N THR A 312 30.11 -9.90 -1.43
CA THR A 312 29.20 -9.07 -0.65
C THR A 312 29.49 -9.15 0.85
N LYS A 313 29.65 -8.01 1.49
CA LYS A 313 29.67 -7.93 2.94
C LYS A 313 28.23 -7.85 3.45
N ARG A 314 27.87 -8.69 4.42
CA ARG A 314 26.56 -8.70 5.05
C ARG A 314 26.64 -8.23 6.49
N VAL A 315 25.75 -7.34 6.88
CA VAL A 315 25.63 -6.82 8.25
C VAL A 315 24.17 -6.90 8.67
N LEU A 316 23.91 -7.37 9.89
CA LEU A 316 22.59 -7.38 10.51
C LEU A 316 22.46 -6.21 11.49
N LEU A 317 21.51 -5.31 11.25
CA LEU A 317 21.05 -4.33 12.21
C LEU A 317 20.00 -4.98 13.14
N GLY A 318 20.50 -5.67 14.16
CA GLY A 318 19.65 -6.51 15.03
C GLY A 318 19.01 -5.77 16.20
N THR A 319 19.31 -4.50 16.45
CA THR A 319 18.75 -3.76 17.59
C THR A 319 17.49 -2.99 17.17
N ASN A 320 16.35 -3.31 17.79
CA ASN A 320 15.09 -2.58 17.60
C ASN A 320 15.00 -1.43 18.61
N TYR A 321 15.04 -0.18 18.12
CA TYR A 321 14.93 1.04 18.93
C TYR A 321 13.49 1.57 19.03
N ARG A 322 12.53 0.96 18.31
CA ARG A 322 11.16 1.45 18.18
C ARG A 322 10.25 0.92 19.28
N SER A 323 10.16 -0.39 19.41
CA SER A 323 9.10 -1.07 20.16
C SER A 323 9.57 -1.59 21.51
N THR A 324 8.65 -1.78 22.46
CA THR A 324 8.92 -2.44 23.72
C THR A 324 9.24 -3.93 23.49
N LYS A 325 9.84 -4.54 24.50
CA LYS A 325 10.31 -5.94 24.46
C LYS A 325 9.19 -6.90 24.07
N GLU A 326 8.02 -6.76 24.67
CA GLU A 326 6.88 -7.67 24.46
C GLU A 326 6.37 -7.63 23.00
N ILE A 327 6.35 -6.44 22.39
CA ILE A 327 5.94 -6.29 20.99
C ILE A 327 6.97 -6.94 20.06
N VAL A 328 8.26 -6.74 20.34
CA VAL A 328 9.35 -7.35 19.54
C VAL A 328 9.28 -8.88 19.63
N GLU A 329 9.19 -9.43 20.84
CA GLU A 329 9.16 -10.88 21.05
C GLU A 329 7.93 -11.54 20.42
N THR A 330 6.74 -10.91 20.55
CA THR A 330 5.51 -11.38 19.92
C THR A 330 5.63 -11.40 18.40
N SER A 331 6.16 -10.31 17.83
CA SER A 331 6.36 -10.22 16.37
C SER A 331 7.38 -11.25 15.87
N LEU A 332 8.44 -11.52 16.62
CA LEU A 332 9.45 -12.53 16.26
C LEU A 332 8.86 -13.94 16.28
N ARG A 333 8.12 -14.30 17.32
CA ARG A 333 7.45 -15.62 17.36
C ARG A 333 6.61 -15.86 16.11
N LEU A 334 5.84 -14.87 15.68
CA LEU A 334 5.05 -14.96 14.46
C LEU A 334 5.91 -15.21 13.23
N ILE A 335 6.91 -14.37 12.98
CA ILE A 335 7.64 -14.40 11.70
C ILE A 335 8.60 -15.58 11.57
N GLU A 336 8.99 -16.21 12.68
CA GLU A 336 9.83 -17.41 12.69
C GLU A 336 9.17 -18.63 12.04
N HIS A 337 7.85 -18.63 11.86
CA HIS A 337 7.12 -19.66 11.12
C HIS A 337 7.33 -19.60 9.60
N ASN A 338 7.83 -18.48 9.05
CA ASN A 338 8.22 -18.39 7.65
C ASN A 338 9.53 -19.12 7.41
N LYS A 339 9.59 -19.87 6.29
CA LYS A 339 10.75 -20.70 5.93
C LYS A 339 11.70 -19.98 4.98
N VAL A 340 11.14 -19.15 4.08
CA VAL A 340 11.91 -18.44 3.04
C VAL A 340 12.28 -17.06 3.57
N ARG A 341 13.33 -17.00 4.40
CA ARG A 341 13.83 -15.77 5.03
C ARG A 341 15.27 -15.89 5.48
N PHE A 342 15.92 -14.73 5.76
CA PHE A 342 17.17 -14.72 6.50
C PHE A 342 16.92 -14.99 7.99
N GLU A 343 17.75 -15.80 8.61
CA GLU A 343 17.76 -15.90 10.08
C GLU A 343 18.28 -14.58 10.66
N LYS A 344 17.45 -13.96 11.52
CA LYS A 344 17.76 -12.67 12.15
C LYS A 344 17.52 -12.76 13.66
N LYS A 345 18.52 -12.39 14.43
CA LYS A 345 18.35 -12.19 15.86
C LYS A 345 18.09 -10.70 16.11
N LEU A 346 16.88 -10.37 16.54
CA LEU A 346 16.51 -9.00 16.89
C LEU A 346 16.44 -8.86 18.40
N GLU A 347 17.03 -7.80 18.92
CA GLU A 347 17.08 -7.49 20.35
C GLU A 347 16.38 -6.14 20.61
N PRO A 348 15.43 -6.08 21.55
CA PRO A 348 14.78 -4.82 21.90
C PRO A 348 15.77 -3.93 22.66
N PHE A 349 15.91 -2.70 22.22
CA PHE A 349 16.66 -1.67 22.96
C PHE A 349 15.83 -1.08 24.10
N ARG A 350 14.53 -0.93 23.86
CA ARG A 350 13.60 -0.42 24.87
C ARG A 350 13.29 -1.53 25.87
N GLY A 351 13.21 -1.14 27.13
CA GLY A 351 12.88 -2.08 28.21
C GLY A 351 11.49 -2.73 28.08
N SER A 352 11.11 -3.48 29.11
CA SER A 352 9.79 -4.08 29.20
C SER A 352 8.69 -3.01 29.21
N GLY A 353 7.65 -3.27 28.43
CA GLY A 353 6.42 -2.50 28.35
C GLY A 353 5.25 -3.24 29.00
N ARG A 354 4.05 -3.06 28.46
CA ARG A 354 2.89 -3.89 28.80
C ARG A 354 2.82 -5.08 27.83
N PRO A 355 2.27 -6.21 28.29
CA PRO A 355 1.97 -7.33 27.41
C PRO A 355 1.09 -6.89 26.23
N VAL A 356 1.20 -7.59 25.11
CA VAL A 356 0.27 -7.42 23.98
C VAL A 356 -1.11 -7.86 24.45
N ASP A 357 -2.11 -7.00 24.24
CA ASP A 357 -3.50 -7.24 24.63
C ASP A 357 -4.24 -7.94 23.48
N PHE A 358 -4.59 -9.21 23.67
CA PHE A 358 -5.41 -9.95 22.71
C PHE A 358 -6.82 -10.18 23.28
N ARG A 359 -7.85 -9.88 22.48
CA ARG A 359 -9.25 -10.06 22.86
C ARG A 359 -10.08 -10.68 21.75
N VAL A 360 -11.02 -11.53 22.15
CA VAL A 360 -12.02 -12.10 21.24
C VAL A 360 -13.40 -11.55 21.61
N PHE A 361 -14.04 -10.92 20.66
CA PHE A 361 -15.36 -10.31 20.79
C PHE A 361 -16.45 -11.21 20.22
N ASP A 362 -17.70 -10.96 20.57
CA ASP A 362 -18.79 -11.79 20.08
C ASP A 362 -19.07 -11.52 18.59
N ASN A 363 -18.99 -10.24 18.15
CA ASN A 363 -19.24 -9.81 16.79
C ASN A 363 -18.46 -8.52 16.45
N PRO A 364 -18.41 -8.10 15.17
CA PRO A 364 -17.69 -6.90 14.73
C PRO A 364 -18.18 -5.60 15.39
N GLY A 365 -19.49 -5.46 15.62
CA GLY A 365 -20.04 -4.27 16.29
C GLY A 365 -19.45 -4.09 17.68
N HIS A 366 -19.43 -5.17 18.48
CA HIS A 366 -18.85 -5.16 19.83
C HIS A 366 -17.33 -4.91 19.82
N GLU A 367 -16.62 -5.48 18.85
CA GLU A 367 -15.19 -5.21 18.63
C GLU A 367 -14.93 -3.72 18.39
N MET A 368 -15.61 -3.11 17.41
CA MET A 368 -15.37 -1.72 17.00
C MET A 368 -15.82 -0.72 18.10
N ASP A 369 -16.91 -1.01 18.81
CA ASP A 369 -17.34 -0.19 19.96
C ASP A 369 -16.29 -0.19 21.08
N THR A 370 -15.73 -1.37 21.40
CA THR A 370 -14.71 -1.47 22.43
C THR A 370 -13.40 -0.80 22.01
N VAL A 371 -13.02 -0.91 20.74
CA VAL A 371 -11.85 -0.21 20.18
C VAL A 371 -12.07 1.31 20.27
N ALA A 372 -13.22 1.84 19.87
CA ALA A 372 -13.53 3.27 19.95
C ALA A 372 -13.46 3.81 21.40
N GLN A 373 -14.02 3.05 22.36
CA GLN A 373 -13.94 3.39 23.78
C GLN A 373 -12.50 3.36 24.29
N SER A 374 -11.69 2.38 23.84
CA SER A 374 -10.28 2.28 24.21
C SER A 374 -9.46 3.43 23.65
N ILE A 375 -9.74 3.86 22.42
CA ILE A 375 -9.13 5.04 21.78
C ILE A 375 -9.40 6.29 22.63
N ARG A 376 -10.65 6.48 23.07
CA ARG A 376 -11.00 7.60 23.95
C ARG A 376 -10.25 7.51 25.27
N ALA A 377 -10.19 6.35 25.91
CA ALA A 377 -9.46 6.14 27.15
C ALA A 377 -7.96 6.46 27.03
N TYR A 378 -7.33 6.13 25.89
CA TYR A 378 -5.95 6.54 25.63
C TYR A 378 -5.79 8.05 25.48
N HIS A 379 -6.71 8.70 24.80
CA HIS A 379 -6.71 10.15 24.67
C HIS A 379 -6.87 10.81 26.03
N ASP A 380 -7.80 10.34 26.86
CA ASP A 380 -8.01 10.83 28.23
C ASP A 380 -6.80 10.58 29.13
N ALA A 381 -5.98 9.57 28.84
CA ALA A 381 -4.70 9.26 29.47
C ALA A 381 -3.53 10.10 28.94
N GLY A 382 -3.77 11.03 27.98
CA GLY A 382 -2.80 12.02 27.50
C GLY A 382 -2.17 11.70 26.14
N TYR A 383 -2.55 10.63 25.44
CA TYR A 383 -2.11 10.41 24.07
C TYR A 383 -2.82 11.37 23.11
N GLN A 384 -2.10 11.86 22.11
CA GLN A 384 -2.71 12.59 20.99
C GLN A 384 -3.50 11.62 20.10
N TRP A 385 -4.55 12.08 19.42
CA TRP A 385 -5.28 11.25 18.46
C TRP A 385 -4.37 10.72 17.35
N SER A 386 -3.42 11.52 16.89
CA SER A 386 -2.43 11.17 15.86
C SER A 386 -1.43 10.09 16.28
N GLU A 387 -1.33 9.80 17.56
CA GLU A 387 -0.50 8.73 18.12
C GLU A 387 -1.18 7.36 18.13
N ILE A 388 -2.45 7.29 17.69
CA ILE A 388 -3.28 6.08 17.70
C ILE A 388 -3.61 5.68 16.28
N ALA A 389 -3.44 4.38 15.96
CA ALA A 389 -3.80 3.82 14.68
C ALA A 389 -4.65 2.55 14.83
N VAL A 390 -5.62 2.37 13.92
CA VAL A 390 -6.37 1.12 13.75
C VAL A 390 -6.02 0.54 12.38
N LEU A 391 -5.56 -0.71 12.37
CA LEU A 391 -5.05 -1.39 11.18
C LEU A 391 -5.97 -2.53 10.77
N PHE A 392 -6.36 -2.51 9.50
CA PHE A 392 -7.24 -3.48 8.85
C PHE A 392 -6.50 -4.26 7.78
N ARG A 393 -6.93 -5.48 7.49
CA ARG A 393 -6.39 -6.23 6.35
C ARG A 393 -6.82 -5.61 5.02
N THR A 394 -8.07 -5.17 4.91
CA THR A 394 -8.62 -4.49 3.71
C THR A 394 -9.36 -3.22 4.09
N GLY A 395 -9.42 -2.25 3.15
CA GLY A 395 -10.17 -1.01 3.35
C GLY A 395 -11.68 -1.22 3.52
N ALA A 396 -12.21 -2.30 2.98
CA ALA A 396 -13.63 -2.63 3.10
C ALA A 396 -14.09 -2.88 4.56
N ASN A 397 -13.16 -3.24 5.46
CA ASN A 397 -13.47 -3.51 6.86
C ASN A 397 -13.39 -2.26 7.74
N SER A 398 -12.87 -1.15 7.24
CA SER A 398 -12.71 0.09 8.02
C SER A 398 -14.00 0.92 8.13
N GLY A 399 -15.02 0.63 7.32
CA GLY A 399 -16.28 1.39 7.31
C GLY A 399 -16.98 1.41 8.65
N LEU A 400 -17.16 0.25 9.27
CA LEU A 400 -17.79 0.12 10.58
C LEU A 400 -17.02 0.88 11.67
N MET A 401 -15.69 0.85 11.65
CA MET A 401 -14.86 1.62 12.58
C MET A 401 -15.05 3.12 12.37
N ALA A 402 -15.09 3.58 11.12
CA ALA A 402 -15.34 4.98 10.80
C ALA A 402 -16.71 5.43 11.34
N GLU A 403 -17.76 4.63 11.16
CA GLU A 403 -19.10 4.90 11.73
C GLU A 403 -19.07 5.02 13.25
N ARG A 404 -18.36 4.12 13.94
CA ARG A 404 -18.24 4.17 15.40
C ARG A 404 -17.49 5.42 15.87
N LEU A 405 -16.38 5.77 15.21
CA LEU A 405 -15.63 6.98 15.55
C LEU A 405 -16.48 8.25 15.34
N MET A 406 -17.26 8.32 14.25
CA MET A 406 -18.24 9.40 14.03
C MET A 406 -19.27 9.46 15.18
N GLY A 407 -19.86 8.32 15.55
CA GLY A 407 -20.82 8.23 16.65
C GLY A 407 -20.28 8.68 18.01
N TYR A 408 -19.01 8.44 18.27
CA TYR A 408 -18.29 8.87 19.48
C TYR A 408 -17.66 10.27 19.36
N ASN A 409 -17.84 10.99 18.23
CA ASN A 409 -17.20 12.29 17.94
C ASN A 409 -15.67 12.25 18.09
N ILE A 410 -15.02 11.15 17.66
CA ILE A 410 -13.58 11.00 17.65
C ILE A 410 -13.05 11.39 16.27
N PRO A 411 -12.13 12.38 16.16
CA PRO A 411 -11.59 12.79 14.88
C PRO A 411 -10.68 11.71 14.31
N PHE A 412 -10.85 11.37 13.04
CA PHE A 412 -10.02 10.38 12.36
C PHE A 412 -9.64 10.83 10.96
N LYS A 413 -8.65 10.17 10.38
CA LYS A 413 -8.26 10.29 8.98
C LYS A 413 -8.15 8.89 8.37
N LEU A 414 -8.51 8.83 7.10
CA LEU A 414 -8.37 7.61 6.29
C LEU A 414 -7.07 7.73 5.51
N ARG A 415 -6.22 6.71 5.58
CA ARG A 415 -5.00 6.67 4.76
C ARG A 415 -5.24 5.98 3.41
N ASP A 416 -6.25 5.14 3.35
CA ASP A 416 -6.69 4.45 2.15
C ASP A 416 -8.08 4.95 1.77
N VAL A 417 -8.37 4.98 0.48
CA VAL A 417 -9.75 5.25 0.03
C VAL A 417 -10.63 4.10 0.50
N ILE A 418 -11.55 4.37 1.41
CA ILE A 418 -12.56 3.39 1.82
C ILE A 418 -13.58 3.30 0.69
N PRO A 419 -13.81 2.10 0.11
CA PRO A 419 -14.93 1.91 -0.78
C PRO A 419 -16.23 2.21 -0.03
N ASN A 420 -17.04 3.14 -0.55
CA ASN A 420 -18.37 3.38 0.04
C ASN A 420 -19.26 2.17 -0.23
N LEU A 421 -19.57 1.40 0.81
CA LEU A 421 -20.42 0.21 0.73
C LEU A 421 -21.76 0.50 0.04
N TYR A 422 -22.35 1.67 0.32
CA TYR A 422 -23.65 2.07 -0.25
C TYR A 422 -23.58 2.55 -1.70
N SER A 423 -22.39 2.86 -2.22
CA SER A 423 -22.19 3.17 -3.63
C SER A 423 -21.97 1.92 -4.49
N HIS A 424 -21.76 0.76 -3.87
CA HIS A 424 -21.58 -0.51 -4.55
C HIS A 424 -22.85 -0.90 -5.33
N TRP A 425 -22.69 -1.53 -6.49
CA TRP A 425 -23.82 -1.87 -7.35
C TRP A 425 -24.86 -2.79 -6.66
N ILE A 426 -24.41 -3.74 -5.81
CA ILE A 426 -25.31 -4.59 -4.99
C ILE A 426 -26.17 -3.73 -4.06
N ALA A 427 -25.61 -2.73 -3.41
CA ALA A 427 -26.36 -1.83 -2.54
C ALA A 427 -27.44 -1.07 -3.32
N LYS A 428 -27.06 -0.56 -4.48
CA LYS A 428 -27.99 0.14 -5.38
C LYS A 428 -29.14 -0.76 -5.86
N ASP A 429 -28.87 -2.05 -6.11
CA ASP A 429 -29.88 -3.02 -6.48
C ASP A 429 -30.83 -3.30 -5.32
N LEU A 430 -30.31 -3.55 -4.12
CA LEU A 430 -31.11 -3.77 -2.91
C LEU A 430 -31.98 -2.56 -2.60
N PHE A 431 -31.42 -1.35 -2.70
CA PHE A 431 -32.17 -0.11 -2.51
C PHE A 431 -33.26 0.07 -3.57
N ALA A 432 -33.00 -0.24 -4.84
CA ALA A 432 -33.98 -0.17 -5.90
C ALA A 432 -35.18 -1.13 -5.65
N TYR A 433 -34.92 -2.36 -5.19
CA TYR A 433 -35.97 -3.28 -4.77
C TYR A 433 -36.84 -2.69 -3.65
N MET A 434 -36.21 -2.14 -2.60
CA MET A 434 -36.94 -1.55 -1.47
C MET A 434 -37.68 -0.27 -1.85
N GLU A 435 -37.12 0.57 -2.72
CA GLU A 435 -37.79 1.76 -3.26
C GLU A 435 -39.09 1.39 -4.01
N ILE A 436 -39.00 0.35 -4.87
CA ILE A 436 -40.16 -0.12 -5.63
C ILE A 436 -41.20 -0.73 -4.68
N ALA A 437 -40.78 -1.51 -3.68
CA ALA A 437 -41.69 -2.05 -2.66
C ALA A 437 -42.35 -0.95 -1.81
N ALA A 438 -41.62 0.15 -1.52
CA ALA A 438 -42.14 1.32 -0.85
C ALA A 438 -43.05 2.19 -1.75
N GLY A 439 -43.26 1.80 -3.01
CA GLY A 439 -44.19 2.49 -3.93
C GLY A 439 -43.56 3.27 -5.05
N SER A 440 -42.22 3.30 -5.18
CA SER A 440 -41.59 3.90 -6.34
C SER A 440 -42.05 3.23 -7.63
N ARG A 441 -42.27 4.04 -8.66
CA ARG A 441 -42.56 3.58 -10.02
C ARG A 441 -41.61 4.17 -11.05
N LYS A 442 -40.48 4.69 -10.59
CA LYS A 442 -39.45 5.27 -11.48
C LYS A 442 -38.86 4.20 -12.38
N ARG A 443 -38.79 4.49 -13.68
CA ARG A 443 -38.17 3.60 -14.67
C ARG A 443 -36.74 3.21 -14.33
N SER A 444 -35.96 4.13 -13.75
CA SER A 444 -34.58 3.88 -13.33
C SER A 444 -34.46 2.73 -12.34
N ASP A 445 -35.38 2.65 -11.37
CA ASP A 445 -35.37 1.63 -10.34
C ASP A 445 -35.70 0.26 -10.93
N PHE A 446 -36.70 0.21 -11.82
CA PHE A 446 -37.06 -1.02 -12.54
C PHE A 446 -35.98 -1.49 -13.51
N TYR A 447 -35.33 -0.59 -14.26
CA TYR A 447 -34.23 -0.96 -15.13
C TYR A 447 -33.08 -1.63 -14.39
N ARG A 448 -32.85 -1.21 -13.15
CA ARG A 448 -31.81 -1.75 -12.33
C ARG A 448 -32.04 -3.21 -11.94
N ILE A 449 -33.31 -3.55 -11.57
CA ILE A 449 -33.65 -4.87 -11.03
C ILE A 449 -34.32 -5.80 -12.04
N MET A 450 -34.71 -5.33 -13.22
CA MET A 450 -35.60 -6.06 -14.16
C MET A 450 -35.13 -7.48 -14.47
N ASN A 451 -33.81 -7.69 -14.61
CA ASN A 451 -33.19 -8.97 -14.89
C ASN A 451 -32.14 -9.38 -13.81
N ARG A 452 -32.40 -9.03 -12.56
CA ARG A 452 -31.52 -9.37 -11.42
C ARG A 452 -32.32 -9.96 -10.25
N PRO A 453 -32.70 -11.24 -10.27
CA PRO A 453 -32.36 -12.32 -11.19
C PRO A 453 -33.00 -12.19 -12.58
N ASN A 454 -32.51 -12.99 -13.52
CA ASN A 454 -32.95 -12.92 -14.91
C ASN A 454 -34.42 -13.29 -15.05
N ARG A 455 -35.23 -12.31 -15.53
CA ARG A 455 -36.65 -12.44 -15.81
C ARG A 455 -36.99 -12.35 -17.30
N TYR A 456 -35.96 -12.11 -18.14
CA TYR A 456 -36.09 -11.93 -19.59
C TYR A 456 -36.96 -10.72 -19.98
N PHE A 457 -36.99 -9.69 -19.15
CA PHE A 457 -37.69 -8.45 -19.50
C PHE A 457 -36.86 -7.68 -20.56
N SER A 458 -37.57 -7.22 -21.64
CA SER A 458 -37.00 -6.30 -22.62
C SER A 458 -36.98 -4.89 -22.05
N ARG A 459 -35.97 -4.11 -22.40
CA ARG A 459 -35.91 -2.67 -22.08
C ARG A 459 -37.09 -1.89 -22.71
N ASP A 460 -37.58 -2.35 -23.84
CA ASP A 460 -38.71 -1.73 -24.56
C ASP A 460 -40.03 -1.83 -23.80
N ALA A 461 -40.16 -2.83 -22.90
CA ALA A 461 -41.33 -2.95 -22.03
C ALA A 461 -41.47 -1.82 -20.99
N PHE A 462 -40.38 -1.04 -20.80
CA PHE A 462 -40.30 0.09 -19.86
C PHE A 462 -40.17 1.42 -20.62
N ASP A 463 -41.04 1.68 -21.56
CA ASP A 463 -41.03 2.81 -22.49
C ASP A 463 -41.35 4.17 -21.83
N THR A 464 -41.97 4.17 -20.63
CA THR A 464 -42.42 5.36 -19.93
C THR A 464 -41.56 5.66 -18.68
N PRO A 465 -41.42 6.94 -18.27
CA PRO A 465 -40.72 7.33 -17.03
C PRO A 465 -41.32 6.72 -15.76
N ILE A 466 -42.62 6.40 -15.79
CA ILE A 466 -43.35 5.79 -14.68
C ILE A 466 -43.82 4.41 -15.11
N VAL A 467 -43.39 3.37 -14.43
CA VAL A 467 -43.70 1.96 -14.74
C VAL A 467 -45.05 1.56 -14.14
N SER A 468 -45.89 0.89 -14.93
CA SER A 468 -47.13 0.27 -14.50
C SER A 468 -47.08 -1.24 -14.76
N PHE A 469 -47.43 -2.05 -13.79
CA PHE A 469 -47.53 -3.49 -13.94
C PHE A 469 -48.59 -3.91 -14.99
N ASP A 470 -49.71 -3.16 -15.07
CA ASP A 470 -50.72 -3.43 -16.10
C ASP A 470 -50.21 -3.20 -17.50
N ARG A 471 -49.36 -2.16 -17.72
CA ARG A 471 -48.72 -1.94 -19.02
C ARG A 471 -47.66 -3.02 -19.34
N LEU A 472 -46.90 -3.46 -18.33
CA LEU A 472 -45.99 -4.58 -18.53
C LEU A 472 -46.70 -5.84 -18.92
N LYS A 473 -47.81 -6.18 -18.26
CA LYS A 473 -48.67 -7.31 -18.63
C LYS A 473 -49.23 -7.17 -20.05
N SER A 474 -49.72 -5.98 -20.42
CA SER A 474 -50.20 -5.68 -21.76
C SER A 474 -49.10 -5.81 -22.85
N PHE A 475 -47.85 -5.42 -22.55
CA PHE A 475 -46.74 -5.57 -23.46
C PHE A 475 -46.43 -7.04 -23.79
N TYR A 476 -46.63 -7.94 -22.81
CA TYR A 476 -46.35 -9.35 -22.93
C TYR A 476 -47.62 -10.22 -23.05
N GLN A 477 -48.75 -9.65 -23.45
CA GLN A 477 -50.06 -10.32 -23.47
C GLN A 477 -50.10 -11.65 -24.26
N ASP A 478 -49.18 -11.85 -25.22
CA ASP A 478 -49.05 -13.05 -26.02
C ASP A 478 -48.11 -14.12 -25.41
N ARG A 479 -47.68 -13.91 -24.15
CA ARG A 479 -46.69 -14.78 -23.49
C ARG A 479 -47.07 -15.05 -22.03
N ASP A 480 -47.89 -16.05 -21.79
CA ASP A 480 -48.40 -16.41 -20.46
C ASP A 480 -47.30 -16.54 -19.37
N TRP A 481 -46.18 -17.15 -19.75
CA TRP A 481 -45.05 -17.29 -18.82
C TRP A 481 -44.40 -15.97 -18.41
N MET A 482 -44.54 -14.91 -19.19
CA MET A 482 -44.07 -13.56 -18.83
C MET A 482 -45.06 -12.90 -17.89
N GLU A 483 -46.37 -13.10 -18.07
CA GLU A 483 -47.39 -12.59 -17.14
C GLU A 483 -47.18 -13.20 -15.74
N GLU A 484 -46.93 -14.53 -15.66
CA GLU A 484 -46.59 -15.19 -14.40
C GLU A 484 -45.41 -14.54 -13.71
N ARG A 485 -44.30 -14.29 -14.42
CA ARG A 485 -43.13 -13.61 -13.87
C ARG A 485 -43.39 -12.16 -13.40
N ILE A 486 -44.24 -11.43 -14.08
CA ILE A 486 -44.64 -10.09 -13.67
C ILE A 486 -45.49 -10.19 -12.39
N CYS A 487 -46.40 -11.16 -12.30
CA CYS A 487 -47.23 -11.40 -11.12
C CYS A 487 -46.36 -11.81 -9.92
N ASP A 488 -45.38 -12.68 -10.13
CA ASP A 488 -44.42 -13.08 -9.08
C ASP A 488 -43.61 -11.88 -8.57
N LEU A 489 -43.06 -11.05 -9.45
CA LEU A 489 -42.37 -9.82 -9.04
C LEU A 489 -43.29 -8.89 -8.26
N GLU A 490 -44.52 -8.72 -8.69
CA GLU A 490 -45.50 -7.87 -7.99
C GLU A 490 -45.87 -8.42 -6.59
N ALA A 491 -45.98 -9.76 -6.47
CA ALA A 491 -46.23 -10.45 -5.20
C ALA A 491 -45.04 -10.32 -4.24
N ASP A 492 -43.84 -10.53 -4.74
CA ASP A 492 -42.59 -10.38 -3.97
C ASP A 492 -42.44 -8.97 -3.41
N LEU A 493 -42.66 -7.94 -4.23
CA LEU A 493 -42.55 -6.54 -3.82
C LEU A 493 -43.62 -6.20 -2.73
N ARG A 494 -44.85 -6.73 -2.84
CA ARG A 494 -45.89 -6.57 -1.82
C ARG A 494 -45.51 -7.28 -0.52
N ALA A 495 -44.96 -8.50 -0.59
CA ALA A 495 -44.52 -9.27 0.56
C ALA A 495 -43.38 -8.57 1.30
N MET A 496 -42.48 -7.92 0.56
CA MET A 496 -41.31 -7.24 1.09
C MET A 496 -41.65 -5.88 1.75
N ALA A 497 -42.66 -5.18 1.27
CA ALA A 497 -43.01 -3.82 1.71
C ALA A 497 -43.11 -3.63 3.25
N PRO A 498 -43.69 -4.55 4.04
CA PRO A 498 -43.80 -4.40 5.50
C PRO A 498 -42.54 -4.86 6.26
N LEU A 499 -41.53 -5.42 5.59
CA LEU A 499 -40.38 -6.00 6.26
C LEU A 499 -39.41 -4.93 6.77
N LYS A 500 -38.72 -5.22 7.89
CA LYS A 500 -37.57 -4.45 8.33
C LYS A 500 -36.44 -4.58 7.31
N PRO A 501 -35.53 -3.58 7.22
CA PRO A 501 -34.46 -3.57 6.20
C PRO A 501 -33.68 -4.88 6.11
N VAL A 502 -33.22 -5.43 7.23
CA VAL A 502 -32.48 -6.70 7.24
C VAL A 502 -33.31 -7.88 6.72
N ALA A 503 -34.58 -7.94 7.07
CA ALA A 503 -35.49 -8.98 6.58
C ALA A 503 -35.77 -8.81 5.09
N ALA A 504 -35.91 -7.58 4.59
CA ALA A 504 -36.06 -7.27 3.18
C ALA A 504 -34.81 -7.67 2.37
N VAL A 505 -33.59 -7.35 2.86
CA VAL A 505 -32.34 -7.81 2.23
C VAL A 505 -32.30 -9.33 2.13
N ASN A 506 -32.61 -10.04 3.21
CA ASN A 506 -32.63 -11.49 3.20
C ASN A 506 -33.70 -12.09 2.26
N TYR A 507 -34.86 -11.43 2.17
CA TYR A 507 -35.93 -11.81 1.25
C TYR A 507 -35.48 -11.66 -0.21
N ILE A 508 -34.88 -10.52 -0.58
CA ILE A 508 -34.30 -10.28 -1.92
C ILE A 508 -33.27 -11.36 -2.25
N ARG A 509 -32.37 -11.63 -1.32
CA ARG A 509 -31.29 -12.60 -1.54
C ARG A 509 -31.79 -14.03 -1.73
N LYS A 510 -32.71 -14.49 -0.87
CA LYS A 510 -33.10 -15.89 -0.76
C LYS A 510 -34.41 -16.22 -1.50
N ALA A 511 -35.47 -15.43 -1.27
CA ALA A 511 -36.78 -15.71 -1.85
C ALA A 511 -36.87 -15.24 -3.30
N ILE A 512 -36.40 -14.02 -3.60
CA ILE A 512 -36.38 -13.49 -4.96
C ILE A 512 -35.28 -14.18 -5.83
N GLY A 513 -34.22 -14.74 -5.18
CA GLY A 513 -33.15 -15.45 -5.87
C GLY A 513 -32.00 -14.55 -6.32
N TYR A 514 -31.76 -13.45 -5.65
CA TYR A 514 -30.65 -12.54 -5.98
C TYR A 514 -29.27 -13.18 -5.76
N ASP A 515 -29.12 -14.07 -4.76
CA ASP A 515 -27.86 -14.83 -4.55
C ASP A 515 -27.54 -15.76 -5.76
N ASP A 516 -28.56 -16.27 -6.48
CA ASP A 516 -28.33 -17.07 -7.69
C ASP A 516 -27.86 -16.19 -8.86
N TYR A 517 -28.39 -14.98 -8.96
CA TYR A 517 -27.87 -13.98 -9.88
C TYR A 517 -26.40 -13.65 -9.60
N LEU A 518 -26.06 -13.42 -8.33
CA LEU A 518 -24.66 -13.14 -7.93
C LEU A 518 -23.71 -14.30 -8.29
N ARG A 519 -24.15 -15.56 -8.15
CA ARG A 519 -23.36 -16.72 -8.58
C ARG A 519 -23.13 -16.73 -10.09
N SER A 520 -24.19 -16.55 -10.86
CA SER A 520 -24.11 -16.52 -12.33
C SER A 520 -23.21 -15.38 -12.83
N TYR A 521 -23.30 -14.22 -12.19
CA TYR A 521 -22.43 -13.07 -12.47
C TYR A 521 -20.97 -13.38 -12.14
N ALA A 522 -20.70 -13.99 -10.97
CA ALA A 522 -19.36 -14.38 -10.57
C ALA A 522 -18.74 -15.41 -11.53
N GLU A 523 -19.51 -16.40 -11.97
CA GLU A 523 -19.07 -17.36 -13.00
C GLU A 523 -18.70 -16.67 -14.31
N PHE A 524 -19.56 -15.77 -14.80
CA PHE A 524 -19.30 -15.01 -16.02
C PHE A 524 -18.01 -14.18 -15.90
N ARG A 525 -17.77 -13.57 -14.72
CA ARG A 525 -16.61 -12.74 -14.44
C ARG A 525 -15.38 -13.53 -13.98
N ARG A 526 -15.45 -14.86 -13.88
CA ARG A 526 -14.38 -15.73 -13.36
C ARG A 526 -13.86 -15.33 -11.98
N MET A 527 -14.74 -14.74 -11.17
CA MET A 527 -14.46 -14.35 -9.78
C MET A 527 -15.13 -15.33 -8.80
N LYS A 528 -14.70 -15.29 -7.54
CA LYS A 528 -15.32 -16.12 -6.50
C LYS A 528 -16.64 -15.48 -6.05
N PRO A 529 -17.78 -16.20 -6.04
CA PRO A 529 -19.06 -15.66 -5.61
C PRO A 529 -19.08 -15.19 -4.15
N GLU A 530 -18.18 -15.73 -3.31
CA GLU A 530 -18.03 -15.37 -1.91
C GLU A 530 -17.74 -13.86 -1.72
N GLU A 531 -17.03 -13.23 -2.65
CA GLU A 531 -16.72 -11.78 -2.60
C GLU A 531 -17.99 -10.92 -2.72
N LEU A 532 -18.90 -11.32 -3.61
CA LEU A 532 -20.18 -10.65 -3.78
C LEU A 532 -21.12 -10.91 -2.59
N PHE A 533 -21.11 -12.15 -2.07
CA PHE A 533 -21.88 -12.49 -0.88
C PHE A 533 -21.41 -11.74 0.34
N GLU A 534 -20.10 -11.56 0.53
CA GLU A 534 -19.55 -10.75 1.62
C GLU A 534 -20.07 -9.31 1.58
N THR A 535 -20.15 -8.71 0.39
CA THR A 535 -20.71 -7.36 0.22
C THR A 535 -22.21 -7.33 0.59
N ALA A 536 -22.97 -8.33 0.14
CA ALA A 536 -24.38 -8.45 0.49
C ALA A 536 -24.58 -8.73 2.00
N ASP A 537 -23.68 -9.50 2.63
CA ASP A 537 -23.69 -9.77 4.07
C ASP A 537 -23.40 -8.48 4.88
N LYS A 538 -22.41 -7.67 4.47
CA LYS A 538 -22.13 -6.35 5.07
C LYS A 538 -23.33 -5.41 5.00
N LEU A 539 -24.03 -5.41 3.87
CA LEU A 539 -25.25 -4.61 3.71
C LEU A 539 -26.38 -5.12 4.61
N ALA A 540 -26.54 -6.43 4.77
CA ALA A 540 -27.51 -7.02 5.68
C ALA A 540 -27.19 -6.69 7.14
N GLU A 541 -25.92 -6.71 7.54
CA GLU A 541 -25.47 -6.35 8.89
C GLU A 541 -25.76 -4.87 9.18
N SER A 542 -25.39 -3.97 8.26
CA SER A 542 -25.73 -2.55 8.37
C SER A 542 -27.25 -2.33 8.46
N ALA A 543 -28.04 -3.01 7.64
CA ALA A 543 -29.50 -2.91 7.64
C ALA A 543 -30.13 -3.36 8.97
N ALA A 544 -29.47 -4.22 9.74
CA ALA A 544 -29.98 -4.74 11.01
C ALA A 544 -30.10 -3.68 12.12
N GLU A 545 -29.34 -2.59 12.03
CA GLU A 545 -29.35 -1.50 13.00
C GLU A 545 -30.57 -0.57 12.85
N PHE A 546 -31.34 -0.69 11.75
CA PHE A 546 -32.43 0.24 11.43
C PHE A 546 -33.82 -0.42 11.50
N ALA A 547 -34.76 0.32 12.01
CA ALA A 547 -36.17 -0.13 12.09
C ALA A 547 -36.90 0.00 10.76
N THR A 548 -36.55 1.01 9.93
CA THR A 548 -37.20 1.31 8.66
C THR A 548 -36.19 1.51 7.53
N PHE A 549 -36.65 1.27 6.29
CA PHE A 549 -35.83 1.52 5.09
C PHE A 549 -35.48 3.00 4.94
N VAL A 550 -36.34 3.92 5.34
CA VAL A 550 -36.08 5.36 5.27
C VAL A 550 -34.91 5.75 6.15
N GLU A 551 -34.86 5.26 7.40
CA GLU A 551 -33.76 5.49 8.33
C GLU A 551 -32.42 4.95 7.77
N TRP A 552 -32.44 3.73 7.22
CA TRP A 552 -31.24 3.13 6.64
C TRP A 552 -30.74 3.92 5.42
N LYS A 553 -31.65 4.37 4.55
CA LYS A 553 -31.32 5.19 3.39
C LYS A 553 -30.74 6.55 3.76
N GLU A 554 -31.33 7.22 4.77
CA GLU A 554 -30.81 8.49 5.30
C GLU A 554 -29.43 8.31 5.92
N HIS A 555 -29.21 7.20 6.62
CA HIS A 555 -27.88 6.84 7.14
C HIS A 555 -26.87 6.66 6.02
N ALA A 556 -27.21 5.93 4.97
CA ALA A 556 -26.34 5.73 3.80
C ALA A 556 -25.94 7.06 3.13
N ALA A 557 -26.89 7.99 3.00
CA ALA A 557 -26.65 9.32 2.44
C ALA A 557 -25.72 10.17 3.33
N ARG A 558 -25.93 10.16 4.65
CA ARG A 558 -25.05 10.87 5.62
C ARG A 558 -23.64 10.29 5.62
N TYR A 559 -23.51 8.98 5.58
CA TYR A 559 -22.22 8.30 5.52
C TYR A 559 -21.43 8.68 4.26
N GLU A 560 -22.10 8.71 3.11
CA GLU A 560 -21.47 9.15 1.84
C GLU A 560 -21.00 10.61 1.91
N GLU A 561 -21.79 11.51 2.48
CA GLU A 561 -21.43 12.91 2.64
C GLU A 561 -20.21 13.08 3.56
N GLU A 562 -20.17 12.34 4.65
CA GLU A 562 -19.08 12.42 5.62
C GLU A 562 -17.78 11.86 5.03
N LEU A 563 -17.83 10.73 4.30
CA LEU A 563 -16.66 10.21 3.57
C LEU A 563 -16.13 11.22 2.54
N LYS A 564 -17.02 11.94 1.84
CA LYS A 564 -16.60 12.99 0.90
C LYS A 564 -15.92 14.15 1.61
N LYS A 565 -16.42 14.58 2.77
CA LYS A 565 -15.78 15.63 3.59
C LYS A 565 -14.39 15.19 4.06
N GLN A 566 -14.27 13.95 4.58
CA GLN A 566 -13.00 13.39 5.05
C GLN A 566 -11.96 13.36 3.91
N ASN A 567 -12.33 12.90 2.73
CA ASN A 567 -11.45 12.86 1.55
C ASN A 567 -11.02 14.26 1.05
N GLN A 568 -11.84 15.30 1.27
CA GLN A 568 -11.50 16.68 0.92
C GLN A 568 -10.56 17.31 1.96
N GLU A 569 -10.73 16.99 3.24
CA GLU A 569 -9.93 17.50 4.35
C GLU A 569 -8.55 16.82 4.48
N GLU A 570 -8.28 15.74 3.77
CA GLU A 570 -6.97 15.05 3.74
C GLU A 570 -5.80 15.97 3.36
N ARG A 571 -6.07 17.11 2.74
CA ARG A 571 -5.04 18.09 2.35
C ARG A 571 -4.47 18.90 3.52
N GLU A 572 -5.05 18.80 4.71
CA GLU A 572 -4.54 19.43 5.93
C GLU A 572 -3.83 18.42 6.82
N GLU A 573 -2.54 18.17 6.57
CA GLU A 573 -1.69 17.24 7.33
C GLU A 573 -1.53 17.56 8.83
N THR A 574 -2.00 18.71 9.28
CA THR A 574 -1.67 19.28 10.61
C THR A 574 -2.70 19.00 11.72
N LYS A 575 -3.82 18.32 11.40
CA LYS A 575 -4.85 18.07 12.43
C LYS A 575 -4.56 16.80 13.23
N ASP A 576 -4.72 16.87 14.54
CA ASP A 576 -4.62 15.73 15.46
C ASP A 576 -5.81 14.76 15.24
N ARG A 577 -5.58 13.57 14.66
CA ARG A 577 -6.62 12.62 14.24
C ARG A 577 -6.13 11.17 14.36
N VAL A 578 -7.02 10.26 14.78
CA VAL A 578 -6.76 8.80 14.74
C VAL A 578 -6.55 8.34 13.30
N THR A 579 -5.56 7.50 13.07
CA THR A 579 -5.29 6.96 11.73
C THR A 579 -6.01 5.63 11.52
N LEU A 580 -6.88 5.56 10.51
CA LEU A 580 -7.43 4.31 9.98
C LEU A 580 -6.66 3.95 8.71
N SER A 581 -6.06 2.76 8.69
CA SER A 581 -5.19 2.35 7.59
C SER A 581 -5.26 0.85 7.33
N THR A 582 -5.03 0.44 6.09
CA THR A 582 -4.73 -0.96 5.83
C THR A 582 -3.34 -1.32 6.34
N MET A 583 -3.12 -2.60 6.67
CA MET A 583 -1.81 -3.10 7.08
C MET A 583 -0.73 -2.80 6.04
N HIS A 584 -1.08 -2.83 4.74
CA HIS A 584 -0.17 -2.49 3.64
C HIS A 584 0.25 -1.01 3.67
N SER A 585 -0.70 -0.10 3.81
CA SER A 585 -0.45 1.34 3.81
C SER A 585 0.20 1.83 5.11
N ALA A 586 0.15 1.03 6.17
CA ALA A 586 0.84 1.29 7.42
C ALA A 586 2.35 0.99 7.36
N LYS A 587 2.84 0.31 6.29
CA LYS A 587 4.28 0.06 6.11
C LYS A 587 5.05 1.39 6.08
N GLY A 588 6.17 1.44 6.80
CA GLY A 588 6.99 2.65 6.94
C GLY A 588 6.54 3.60 8.06
N LEU A 589 5.32 3.45 8.59
CA LEU A 589 4.80 4.26 9.69
C LEU A 589 5.04 3.63 11.04
N GLU A 590 4.78 4.41 12.10
CA GLU A 590 4.92 3.95 13.48
C GLU A 590 4.07 4.80 14.43
N TYR A 591 3.41 4.15 15.38
CA TYR A 591 2.48 4.79 16.31
C TYR A 591 2.73 4.32 17.75
N PRO A 592 2.57 5.17 18.75
CA PRO A 592 2.60 4.78 20.17
C PRO A 592 1.57 3.68 20.48
N VAL A 593 0.34 3.78 19.96
CA VAL A 593 -0.76 2.83 20.19
C VAL A 593 -1.28 2.29 18.86
N VAL A 594 -1.33 0.97 18.73
CA VAL A 594 -1.84 0.31 17.53
C VAL A 594 -2.90 -0.73 17.91
N PHE A 595 -4.02 -0.68 17.20
CA PHE A 595 -5.05 -1.72 17.22
C PHE A 595 -4.98 -2.47 15.88
N VAL A 596 -4.84 -3.79 15.94
CA VAL A 596 -4.94 -4.69 14.79
C VAL A 596 -6.25 -5.45 14.96
N VAL A 597 -7.22 -5.13 14.13
CA VAL A 597 -8.59 -5.66 14.23
C VAL A 597 -8.86 -6.73 13.18
N ASP A 598 -9.98 -7.46 13.35
CA ASP A 598 -10.39 -8.53 12.43
C ASP A 598 -9.32 -9.64 12.27
N ALA A 599 -8.61 -10.01 13.34
CA ALA A 599 -7.61 -11.08 13.30
C ALA A 599 -8.28 -12.47 13.25
N ASN A 600 -9.02 -12.73 12.18
CA ASN A 600 -9.77 -13.96 11.93
C ASN A 600 -9.31 -14.70 10.67
N GLU A 601 -9.42 -16.03 10.66
CA GLU A 601 -9.20 -16.85 9.46
C GLU A 601 -10.11 -16.39 8.31
N GLY A 602 -9.54 -16.39 7.09
CA GLY A 602 -10.22 -15.88 5.91
C GLY A 602 -10.12 -14.35 5.72
N ILE A 603 -9.78 -13.61 6.79
CA ILE A 603 -9.45 -12.18 6.73
C ILE A 603 -7.93 -12.00 6.85
N VAL A 604 -7.32 -12.52 7.88
CA VAL A 604 -5.87 -12.58 8.09
C VAL A 604 -5.49 -13.97 8.59
N PRO A 605 -4.94 -14.85 7.76
CA PRO A 605 -4.66 -14.69 6.33
C PRO A 605 -5.92 -14.54 5.48
N HIS A 606 -5.78 -13.80 4.39
CA HIS A 606 -6.89 -13.58 3.46
C HIS A 606 -7.29 -14.89 2.77
N HIS A 607 -8.60 -15.10 2.54
CA HIS A 607 -9.14 -16.34 1.94
C HIS A 607 -8.57 -16.67 0.53
N LYS A 608 -8.00 -15.69 -0.16
CA LYS A 608 -7.31 -15.88 -1.45
C LYS A 608 -5.90 -16.48 -1.30
N ALA A 609 -5.33 -16.46 -0.11
CA ALA A 609 -4.01 -17.01 0.17
C ALA A 609 -4.08 -18.54 0.24
N GLY A 610 -3.99 -19.21 -0.91
CA GLY A 610 -4.13 -20.67 -1.03
C GLY A 610 -2.80 -21.42 -1.04
N LEU A 611 -1.71 -20.79 -1.47
CA LEU A 611 -0.40 -21.42 -1.55
C LEU A 611 0.45 -21.14 -0.31
N PRO A 612 1.39 -22.01 0.06
CA PRO A 612 2.30 -21.78 1.18
C PRO A 612 3.02 -20.42 1.10
N ALA A 613 3.42 -20.01 -0.09
CA ALA A 613 4.07 -18.72 -0.31
C ALA A 613 3.15 -17.52 -0.05
N ASP A 614 1.85 -17.67 -0.32
CA ASP A 614 0.87 -16.62 -0.04
C ASP A 614 0.62 -16.50 1.46
N ILE A 615 0.58 -17.63 2.17
CA ILE A 615 0.47 -17.64 3.64
C ILE A 615 1.70 -16.98 4.28
N GLU A 616 2.90 -17.21 3.74
CA GLU A 616 4.11 -16.53 4.22
C GLU A 616 4.05 -15.01 3.98
N GLU A 617 3.48 -14.57 2.85
CA GLU A 617 3.29 -13.14 2.58
C GLU A 617 2.25 -12.52 3.54
N GLU A 618 1.13 -13.17 3.75
CA GLU A 618 0.12 -12.74 4.72
C GLU A 618 0.70 -12.68 6.15
N ARG A 619 1.58 -13.62 6.51
CA ARG A 619 2.28 -13.59 7.80
C ARG A 619 3.25 -12.40 7.89
N ARG A 620 3.98 -12.06 6.81
CA ARG A 620 4.79 -10.84 6.74
C ARG A 620 3.92 -9.58 6.88
N LEU A 621 2.74 -9.59 6.27
CA LEU A 621 1.81 -8.46 6.39
C LEU A 621 1.33 -8.27 7.83
N PHE A 622 0.97 -9.35 8.51
CA PHE A 622 0.58 -9.29 9.91
C PHE A 622 1.77 -8.88 10.81
N TYR A 623 2.97 -9.41 10.54
CA TYR A 623 4.21 -8.98 11.18
C TYR A 623 4.47 -7.47 11.00
N VAL A 624 4.29 -6.95 9.79
CA VAL A 624 4.39 -5.51 9.52
C VAL A 624 3.40 -4.75 10.41
N ALA A 625 2.14 -5.20 10.51
CA ALA A 625 1.14 -4.54 11.33
C ALA A 625 1.53 -4.50 12.82
N LEU A 626 1.96 -5.64 13.40
CA LEU A 626 2.40 -5.71 14.79
C LEU A 626 3.58 -4.76 15.06
N THR A 627 4.55 -4.71 14.15
CA THR A 627 5.77 -3.90 14.29
C THR A 627 5.57 -2.39 14.06
N ARG A 628 4.32 -1.94 13.83
CA ARG A 628 4.01 -0.49 13.78
C ARG A 628 3.88 0.11 15.18
N ALA A 629 3.61 -0.71 16.18
CA ALA A 629 3.43 -0.27 17.56
C ALA A 629 4.76 0.04 18.25
N LYS A 630 4.76 1.14 19.02
CA LYS A 630 5.88 1.53 19.89
C LYS A 630 5.66 1.07 21.34
N ASP A 631 4.51 1.43 21.91
CA ASP A 631 4.24 1.31 23.35
C ASP A 631 3.12 0.33 23.68
N ARG A 632 2.08 0.29 22.84
CA ARG A 632 0.86 -0.48 23.07
C ARG A 632 0.43 -1.16 21.79
N LEU A 633 0.18 -2.45 21.90
CA LEU A 633 -0.34 -3.26 20.81
C LEU A 633 -1.57 -4.01 21.28
N HIS A 634 -2.67 -3.84 20.58
CA HIS A 634 -3.93 -4.55 20.76
C HIS A 634 -4.21 -5.37 19.52
N VAL A 635 -4.58 -6.63 19.71
CA VAL A 635 -5.02 -7.52 18.64
C VAL A 635 -6.43 -7.99 18.98
N ALA A 636 -7.33 -7.91 18.01
CA ALA A 636 -8.74 -8.23 18.21
C ALA A 636 -9.24 -9.20 17.15
N ALA A 637 -10.09 -10.14 17.58
CA ALA A 637 -10.79 -11.10 16.74
C ALA A 637 -12.26 -11.22 17.18
N VAL A 638 -13.10 -11.80 16.32
CA VAL A 638 -14.52 -12.03 16.62
C VAL A 638 -14.85 -13.51 16.55
N LYS A 639 -15.88 -13.94 17.32
CA LYS A 639 -16.39 -15.32 17.31
C LYS A 639 -17.36 -15.57 16.14
N GLU A 640 -18.09 -14.54 15.75
CA GLU A 640 -19.14 -14.63 14.76
C GLU A 640 -19.13 -13.40 13.84
N ARG A 641 -19.32 -13.63 12.56
CA ARG A 641 -19.48 -12.60 11.53
C ARG A 641 -20.60 -13.00 10.57
N TYR A 642 -21.53 -12.08 10.28
CA TYR A 642 -22.67 -12.34 9.40
C TYR A 642 -23.47 -13.59 9.83
N HIS A 643 -23.67 -13.76 11.15
CA HIS A 643 -24.36 -14.92 11.74
C HIS A 643 -23.66 -16.27 11.43
N ARG A 644 -22.38 -16.25 11.11
CA ARG A 644 -21.55 -17.45 10.91
C ARG A 644 -20.39 -17.42 11.90
N LYS A 645 -20.13 -18.57 12.51
CA LYS A 645 -18.92 -18.74 13.32
C LYS A 645 -17.67 -18.52 12.49
N THR A 646 -16.71 -17.84 13.06
CA THR A 646 -15.40 -17.60 12.45
C THR A 646 -14.30 -17.96 13.44
N ASP A 647 -13.22 -18.54 12.94
CA ASP A 647 -12.08 -18.92 13.74
C ASP A 647 -11.11 -17.74 13.94
N VAL A 648 -10.43 -17.73 15.06
CA VAL A 648 -9.32 -16.80 15.29
C VAL A 648 -8.21 -17.12 14.30
N SER A 649 -7.54 -16.09 13.81
CA SER A 649 -6.40 -16.25 12.90
C SER A 649 -5.32 -17.14 13.49
N ARG A 650 -4.80 -18.07 12.69
CA ARG A 650 -3.61 -18.89 13.05
C ARG A 650 -2.42 -18.02 13.42
N PHE A 651 -2.33 -16.80 12.89
CA PHE A 651 -1.24 -15.87 13.17
C PHE A 651 -1.26 -15.36 14.61
N VAL A 652 -2.42 -15.33 15.24
CA VAL A 652 -2.55 -15.01 16.68
C VAL A 652 -1.91 -16.12 17.53
N GLU A 653 -2.22 -17.38 17.23
CA GLU A 653 -1.62 -18.53 17.90
C GLU A 653 -0.11 -18.61 17.66
N GLU A 654 0.34 -18.43 16.40
CA GLU A 654 1.75 -18.40 16.03
C GLU A 654 2.53 -17.25 16.73
N ALA A 655 1.87 -16.14 17.02
CA ALA A 655 2.45 -15.04 17.80
C ALA A 655 2.51 -15.31 19.30
N GLY A 656 1.86 -16.39 19.76
CA GLY A 656 1.77 -16.74 21.17
C GLY A 656 0.82 -15.84 21.98
N LEU A 657 -0.30 -15.43 21.37
CA LEU A 657 -1.34 -14.59 21.96
C LEU A 657 -2.58 -15.39 22.33
#